data_6d8f991f086c1c0e09198a7b6c5d545c
#
_entry.id   6d8f991f086c1c0e09198a7b6c5d545c
#
_cell.length_a   1.000
_cell.length_b   1.000
_cell.length_c   1.000
_cell.angle_alpha   90.00
_cell.angle_beta   90.00
_cell.angle_gamma   90.00
#
_symmetry.space_group_name_H-M   'P 1'
#
loop_
_entity.id
_entity.type
_entity.pdbx_description
1 polymer ?
#
loop_
_entity_poly.entity_id
_entity_poly.type
_entity_poly.pdbx_seq_one_letter_code
_entity_poly.pdbx_strand_id
1 'polypeptide(L)'
;MSVLPVPALDPPPPAFARCRLAVVLVLLAAMVASFVAAVTTAASAADPLLSQGRPVTASSVQNASFPASAAVDGDLGTRWSSAATDPQWIRVDLGATATISQVTLNWEAAYATAYQIQVSADDATWTTVYATTTSTGGTQQLTVTGSGRYVRVHTTARATQYGVSLWEFRVYGTTTTTGCDTVGNAALRRPATASSTENAAFPASAAVDGDAGTRWSSAAADPQWIQVDLGSSRTICRVDLSWEAAYATAYQIQFSDNGSTWTTGYATTTATGGSQQLTVTGSGRYVRVYGTARATVWGYSLWEFAVRTSAGSPPSSPPPSTPPPSSPPPGGDVLLSYGKPATASSYQDDGACGQCYPARAFDLDPASRWATSATTGWGDPGWIYVDLGATATIHRVVLQWDPAYATAYQIQTSNDAGTWTTIYSTTSGKGFKQTLNVTGTGRYVRMYGTARNSTYGYSLWEFQVYGTGGAPTAPPPVPPDPTFPATRLVFADEFNGPAGGKPDPAKWTIDPGTGQNGELQYYTDNANAAMNGSGQLVMEARRETAGGRAYTSHRMNTSNRFHVQYGRVEARIKVPRGNGFWPAFWMMGADFLQGRPWPYNGEIDIMEILGRDPYRSYTTLHAPAYNGGGGYGQEHVWTSDLSTAFHVYAVEWDSKGMRFLVDSTEVFYASKETVEATRGPWVYDHPFYLILNLAIGGDWPGPPDASTPFPAQMLVDYVHVYQ
;
A
#
# COMPACT_ATOMS: atom_id res chain seq x y z
N MET A 1 53.52 67.20 -15.57
CA MET A 1 53.30 66.82 -16.94
C MET A 1 54.40 65.87 -17.34
N SER A 2 54.14 64.58 -17.35
CA SER A 2 55.02 63.59 -17.92
C SER A 2 54.14 62.49 -18.52
N VAL A 3 54.22 62.37 -19.82
CA VAL A 3 53.44 61.45 -20.66
C VAL A 3 54.17 60.10 -20.66
N LEU A 4 53.54 59.03 -20.25
CA LEU A 4 54.02 57.66 -20.41
C LEU A 4 53.64 57.12 -21.79
N PRO A 5 54.54 56.37 -22.49
CA PRO A 5 54.26 55.85 -23.81
C PRO A 5 53.39 54.61 -23.80
N VAL A 6 52.52 54.45 -24.80
CA VAL A 6 51.70 53.29 -25.12
C VAL A 6 52.58 52.19 -25.72
N PRO A 7 52.48 50.93 -25.30
CA PRO A 7 53.21 49.83 -25.95
C PRO A 7 52.55 49.43 -27.28
N ALA A 8 53.39 49.15 -28.28
CA ALA A 8 53.01 48.75 -29.63
C ALA A 8 52.33 47.37 -29.65
N LEU A 9 51.32 47.20 -30.48
CA LEU A 9 50.66 45.94 -30.80
C LEU A 9 51.56 45.02 -31.65
N ASP A 10 51.75 43.80 -31.20
CA ASP A 10 52.43 42.74 -31.95
C ASP A 10 51.62 42.32 -33.20
N PRO A 11 52.29 41.96 -34.30
CA PRO A 11 51.64 41.52 -35.52
C PRO A 11 50.97 40.12 -35.36
N PRO A 12 49.87 39.83 -36.08
CA PRO A 12 49.18 38.55 -35.95
C PRO A 12 50.01 37.37 -36.49
N PRO A 13 49.92 36.18 -35.86
CA PRO A 13 50.68 35.00 -36.29
C PRO A 13 50.19 34.50 -37.68
N PRO A 14 51.07 33.85 -38.45
CA PRO A 14 50.78 33.46 -39.82
C PRO A 14 49.68 32.39 -39.94
N ALA A 15 48.95 32.44 -41.03
CA ALA A 15 47.73 31.66 -41.30
C ALA A 15 47.84 30.11 -41.14
N PHE A 16 49.05 29.54 -41.17
CA PHE A 16 49.28 28.11 -41.04
C PHE A 16 49.05 27.55 -39.59
N ALA A 17 49.18 28.40 -38.57
CA ALA A 17 48.94 27.96 -37.18
C ALA A 17 47.44 27.81 -36.89
N ARG A 18 46.58 28.54 -37.55
CA ARG A 18 45.09 28.48 -37.37
C ARG A 18 44.50 27.18 -37.95
N CYS A 19 45.05 26.64 -39.04
CA CYS A 19 44.59 25.38 -39.62
C CYS A 19 44.91 24.15 -38.76
N ARG A 20 46.09 24.14 -38.09
CA ARG A 20 46.46 23.01 -37.21
C ARG A 20 45.67 22.98 -35.92
N LEU A 21 45.32 24.14 -35.38
CA LEU A 21 44.50 24.23 -34.17
C LEU A 21 43.05 23.80 -34.44
N ALA A 22 42.48 24.17 -35.61
CA ALA A 22 41.16 23.74 -36.01
C ALA A 22 41.01 22.23 -36.23
N VAL A 23 42.03 21.59 -36.82
CA VAL A 23 42.05 20.13 -37.02
C VAL A 23 42.19 19.39 -35.71
N VAL A 24 43.02 19.88 -34.77
CA VAL A 24 43.13 19.27 -33.43
C VAL A 24 41.87 19.41 -32.62
N LEU A 25 41.19 20.55 -32.69
CA LEU A 25 39.92 20.76 -32.02
C LEU A 25 38.77 19.90 -32.62
N VAL A 26 38.77 19.70 -33.93
CA VAL A 26 37.76 18.81 -34.58
C VAL A 26 38.07 17.34 -34.24
N LEU A 27 39.32 16.92 -34.16
CA LEU A 27 39.67 15.55 -33.75
C LEU A 27 39.41 15.31 -32.26
N LEU A 28 39.65 16.30 -31.40
CA LEU A 28 39.28 16.21 -29.98
C LEU A 28 37.74 16.18 -29.79
N ALA A 29 36.99 16.98 -30.55
CA ALA A 29 35.53 16.94 -30.52
C ALA A 29 34.96 15.61 -31.03
N ALA A 30 35.58 15.02 -32.08
CA ALA A 30 35.21 13.70 -32.57
C ALA A 30 35.55 12.58 -31.59
N MET A 31 36.68 12.65 -30.87
CA MET A 31 37.03 11.69 -29.80
C MET A 31 36.08 11.83 -28.57
N VAL A 32 35.77 13.04 -28.16
CA VAL A 32 34.78 13.27 -27.07
C VAL A 32 33.40 12.82 -27.47
N ALA A 33 32.94 13.07 -28.71
CA ALA A 33 31.67 12.58 -29.20
C ALA A 33 31.61 11.04 -29.31
N SER A 34 32.74 10.40 -29.71
CA SER A 34 32.84 8.94 -29.71
C SER A 34 32.90 8.35 -28.30
N PHE A 35 33.50 9.05 -27.33
CA PHE A 35 33.55 8.61 -25.93
C PHE A 35 32.20 8.84 -25.25
N VAL A 36 31.46 9.92 -25.56
CA VAL A 36 30.09 10.15 -25.05
C VAL A 36 29.09 9.21 -25.70
N ALA A 37 29.26 8.84 -26.99
CA ALA A 37 28.42 7.85 -27.66
C ALA A 37 28.69 6.41 -27.15
N ALA A 38 29.89 6.12 -26.59
CA ALA A 38 30.22 4.82 -26.01
C ALA A 38 29.76 4.68 -24.53
N VAL A 39 29.38 5.80 -23.85
CA VAL A 39 28.93 5.80 -22.45
C VAL A 39 27.38 5.84 -22.34
N THR A 40 26.67 5.98 -23.46
CA THR A 40 25.19 5.93 -23.48
C THR A 40 24.62 4.58 -23.94
N THR A 41 25.37 3.48 -23.88
CA THR A 41 24.74 2.19 -23.70
C THR A 41 24.29 2.15 -22.25
N ALA A 42 23.02 2.46 -22.02
CA ALA A 42 22.38 2.17 -20.75
C ALA A 42 22.79 0.75 -20.35
N ALA A 43 23.41 0.59 -19.17
CA ALA A 43 23.58 -0.70 -18.56
C ALA A 43 22.14 -1.25 -18.41
N SER A 44 21.77 -2.21 -19.27
CA SER A 44 20.55 -2.97 -19.05
C SER A 44 20.66 -3.52 -17.65
N ALA A 45 19.72 -3.19 -16.78
CA ALA A 45 19.63 -3.79 -15.47
C ALA A 45 19.71 -5.31 -15.71
N ALA A 46 20.62 -5.99 -15.01
CA ALA A 46 20.77 -7.43 -15.14
C ALA A 46 19.40 -8.06 -14.85
N ASP A 47 18.95 -8.97 -15.74
CA ASP A 47 17.66 -9.63 -15.56
C ASP A 47 17.57 -10.30 -14.18
N PRO A 48 16.41 -10.28 -13.53
CA PRO A 48 16.22 -10.84 -12.19
C PRO A 48 16.56 -12.33 -12.13
N LEU A 49 17.10 -12.78 -11.00
CA LEU A 49 17.33 -14.18 -10.68
C LEU A 49 16.00 -14.88 -10.39
N LEU A 50 15.65 -15.88 -11.20
CA LEU A 50 14.36 -16.57 -11.16
C LEU A 50 14.38 -17.91 -10.42
N SER A 51 15.55 -18.54 -10.26
CA SER A 51 15.66 -19.93 -9.77
C SER A 51 15.89 -20.06 -8.26
N GLN A 52 16.32 -19.01 -7.55
CA GLN A 52 16.70 -19.12 -6.14
C GLN A 52 15.52 -19.53 -5.26
N GLY A 53 15.73 -20.58 -4.44
CA GLY A 53 14.71 -21.12 -3.52
C GLY A 53 13.51 -21.77 -4.21
N ARG A 54 13.55 -21.98 -5.54
CA ARG A 54 12.46 -22.60 -6.29
C ARG A 54 12.44 -24.12 -6.17
N PRO A 55 11.27 -24.76 -6.36
CA PRO A 55 11.20 -26.21 -6.39
C PRO A 55 12.13 -26.79 -7.46
N VAL A 56 12.95 -27.75 -7.06
CA VAL A 56 13.94 -28.38 -7.93
C VAL A 56 13.89 -29.90 -7.78
N THR A 57 14.05 -30.60 -8.88
CA THR A 57 14.15 -32.07 -8.94
C THR A 57 15.34 -32.47 -9.78
N ALA A 58 15.85 -33.68 -9.55
CA ALA A 58 16.96 -34.24 -10.30
C ALA A 58 16.70 -35.69 -10.63
N SER A 59 17.39 -36.20 -11.69
CA SER A 59 17.34 -37.62 -12.10
C SER A 59 17.81 -38.55 -10.99
N SER A 60 18.78 -38.09 -10.20
CA SER A 60 19.31 -38.82 -9.05
C SER A 60 20.01 -37.85 -8.07
N VAL A 61 20.25 -38.32 -6.86
CA VAL A 61 21.17 -37.69 -5.88
C VAL A 61 22.16 -38.72 -5.41
N GLN A 62 23.39 -38.31 -5.16
CA GLN A 62 24.46 -39.20 -4.68
C GLN A 62 24.09 -39.80 -3.30
N ASN A 63 23.59 -38.96 -2.42
CA ASN A 63 23.01 -39.31 -1.12
C ASN A 63 22.25 -38.11 -0.53
N ALA A 64 21.69 -38.30 0.66
CA ALA A 64 20.87 -37.24 1.31
C ALA A 64 21.62 -35.96 1.68
N SER A 65 22.97 -35.98 1.73
CA SER A 65 23.77 -34.77 2.00
C SER A 65 23.97 -33.87 0.77
N PHE A 66 23.60 -34.31 -0.44
CA PHE A 66 23.76 -33.56 -1.68
C PHE A 66 22.44 -33.47 -2.45
N PRO A 67 21.39 -32.92 -1.83
CA PRO A 67 20.06 -32.87 -2.44
C PRO A 67 20.00 -31.89 -3.62
N ALA A 68 19.02 -32.06 -4.50
CA ALA A 68 18.83 -31.16 -5.64
C ALA A 68 18.62 -29.69 -5.21
N SER A 69 17.96 -29.46 -4.07
CA SER A 69 17.68 -28.11 -3.52
C SER A 69 18.94 -27.30 -3.24
N ALA A 70 20.06 -27.95 -2.92
CA ALA A 70 21.34 -27.28 -2.66
C ALA A 70 21.97 -26.60 -3.90
N ALA A 71 21.46 -26.87 -5.09
CA ALA A 71 21.92 -26.18 -6.33
C ALA A 71 21.14 -24.88 -6.61
N VAL A 72 20.16 -24.49 -5.81
CA VAL A 72 19.34 -23.27 -5.99
C VAL A 72 19.09 -22.53 -4.69
N ASP A 73 19.82 -22.84 -3.61
CA ASP A 73 19.65 -22.23 -2.29
C ASP A 73 20.41 -20.89 -2.09
N GLY A 74 21.33 -20.58 -3.00
CA GLY A 74 22.14 -19.36 -2.98
C GLY A 74 23.44 -19.50 -2.17
N ASP A 75 23.72 -20.67 -1.58
CA ASP A 75 24.91 -20.95 -0.78
C ASP A 75 25.95 -21.75 -1.59
N LEU A 76 27.08 -21.12 -1.93
CA LEU A 76 28.20 -21.77 -2.61
C LEU A 76 28.94 -22.79 -1.74
N GLY A 77 28.57 -22.97 -0.47
CA GLY A 77 29.08 -24.00 0.44
C GLY A 77 28.30 -25.31 0.38
N THR A 78 27.13 -25.32 -0.24
CA THR A 78 26.27 -26.50 -0.44
C THR A 78 26.19 -26.87 -1.92
N ARG A 79 25.83 -28.10 -2.26
CA ARG A 79 25.77 -28.54 -3.65
C ARG A 79 24.83 -29.73 -3.88
N TRP A 80 24.33 -29.83 -5.10
CA TRP A 80 23.78 -31.07 -5.62
C TRP A 80 24.87 -31.95 -6.20
N SER A 81 24.73 -33.27 -6.03
CA SER A 81 25.57 -34.27 -6.70
C SER A 81 24.72 -35.46 -7.16
N SER A 82 24.88 -35.87 -8.44
CA SER A 82 24.14 -37.00 -9.01
C SER A 82 24.81 -38.37 -8.71
N ALA A 83 24.10 -39.44 -9.03
CA ALA A 83 24.71 -40.76 -9.18
C ALA A 83 25.78 -40.74 -10.31
N ALA A 84 26.76 -41.67 -10.22
CA ALA A 84 27.87 -41.78 -11.16
C ALA A 84 27.48 -42.54 -12.46
N THR A 85 26.44 -42.11 -13.13
CA THR A 85 25.92 -42.64 -14.40
C THR A 85 25.57 -41.52 -15.35
N ASP A 86 25.56 -41.78 -16.66
CA ASP A 86 25.10 -40.88 -17.71
C ASP A 86 23.89 -41.46 -18.44
N PRO A 87 22.91 -40.66 -18.84
CA PRO A 87 22.78 -39.23 -18.63
C PRO A 87 22.21 -38.88 -17.24
N GLN A 88 22.43 -37.61 -16.79
CA GLN A 88 21.83 -37.04 -15.58
C GLN A 88 21.15 -35.72 -15.91
N TRP A 89 20.24 -35.27 -15.05
CA TRP A 89 19.65 -33.96 -15.19
C TRP A 89 19.24 -33.38 -13.83
N ILE A 90 19.25 -32.06 -13.75
CA ILE A 90 18.63 -31.28 -12.68
C ILE A 90 17.73 -30.23 -13.29
N ARG A 91 16.54 -30.04 -12.74
CA ARG A 91 15.47 -29.19 -13.26
C ARG A 91 14.91 -28.33 -12.17
N VAL A 92 14.75 -27.02 -12.46
CA VAL A 92 14.05 -26.05 -11.60
C VAL A 92 12.69 -25.69 -12.20
N ASP A 93 11.67 -25.60 -11.35
CA ASP A 93 10.35 -25.05 -11.68
C ASP A 93 10.32 -23.56 -11.28
N LEU A 94 10.30 -22.66 -12.26
CA LEU A 94 10.27 -21.22 -12.04
C LEU A 94 8.91 -20.70 -11.52
N GLY A 95 7.90 -21.58 -11.46
CA GLY A 95 6.53 -21.25 -11.00
C GLY A 95 5.65 -20.63 -12.10
N ALA A 96 6.23 -19.95 -13.08
CA ALA A 96 5.53 -19.34 -14.20
C ALA A 96 6.41 -19.43 -15.47
N THR A 97 5.78 -19.28 -16.65
CA THR A 97 6.54 -19.16 -17.91
C THR A 97 7.38 -17.89 -17.89
N ALA A 98 8.66 -18.03 -18.21
CA ALA A 98 9.61 -16.92 -18.27
C ALA A 98 10.34 -16.90 -19.62
N THR A 99 10.73 -15.71 -20.08
CA THR A 99 11.74 -15.57 -21.12
C THR A 99 13.09 -15.63 -20.43
N ILE A 100 13.90 -16.63 -20.75
CA ILE A 100 15.20 -16.90 -20.16
C ILE A 100 16.26 -16.21 -21.00
N SER A 101 17.09 -15.38 -20.37
CA SER A 101 18.16 -14.60 -21.01
C SER A 101 19.55 -15.10 -20.65
N GLN A 102 19.71 -15.69 -19.44
CA GLN A 102 21.01 -16.15 -18.96
C GLN A 102 20.84 -17.34 -18.02
N VAL A 103 21.78 -18.28 -18.08
CA VAL A 103 21.98 -19.34 -17.10
C VAL A 103 23.41 -19.29 -16.57
N THR A 104 23.59 -19.30 -15.24
CA THR A 104 24.91 -19.43 -14.62
C THR A 104 24.99 -20.78 -13.92
N LEU A 105 26.01 -21.55 -14.26
CA LEU A 105 26.34 -22.83 -13.63
C LEU A 105 27.63 -22.70 -12.85
N ASN A 106 27.59 -22.99 -11.55
CA ASN A 106 28.78 -23.11 -10.72
C ASN A 106 29.08 -24.59 -10.50
N TRP A 107 29.90 -25.15 -11.38
CA TRP A 107 30.28 -26.55 -11.28
C TRP A 107 31.26 -26.83 -10.13
N GLU A 108 31.11 -27.96 -9.50
CA GLU A 108 32.13 -28.55 -8.64
C GLU A 108 33.22 -29.26 -9.53
N ALA A 109 34.26 -29.83 -8.96
CA ALA A 109 35.32 -30.53 -9.71
C ALA A 109 34.76 -31.73 -10.55
N ALA A 110 33.63 -32.33 -10.12
CA ALA A 110 32.91 -33.37 -10.86
C ALA A 110 31.87 -32.71 -11.78
N TYR A 111 32.31 -32.07 -12.83
CA TYR A 111 31.44 -31.36 -13.79
C TYR A 111 31.05 -32.23 -15.00
N ALA A 112 30.16 -31.73 -15.84
CA ALA A 112 29.80 -32.33 -17.11
C ALA A 112 30.67 -31.74 -18.25
N THR A 113 31.32 -32.59 -19.07
CA THR A 113 31.99 -32.17 -20.29
C THR A 113 31.01 -31.94 -21.45
N ALA A 114 29.89 -32.66 -21.47
CA ALA A 114 28.82 -32.46 -22.42
C ALA A 114 27.47 -32.30 -21.72
N TYR A 115 26.77 -31.20 -22.03
CA TYR A 115 25.45 -30.92 -21.47
C TYR A 115 24.62 -29.99 -22.35
N GLN A 116 23.33 -29.96 -22.10
CA GLN A 116 22.35 -29.04 -22.69
C GLN A 116 21.61 -28.26 -21.63
N ILE A 117 21.30 -26.99 -21.90
CA ILE A 117 20.27 -26.22 -21.19
C ILE A 117 18.99 -26.36 -21.99
N GLN A 118 17.96 -26.80 -21.34
CA GLN A 118 16.66 -27.03 -21.98
C GLN A 118 15.55 -26.31 -21.21
N VAL A 119 14.55 -25.82 -21.94
CA VAL A 119 13.34 -25.17 -21.40
C VAL A 119 12.10 -25.95 -21.78
N SER A 120 11.08 -25.90 -20.91
CA SER A 120 9.79 -26.53 -21.15
C SER A 120 8.66 -25.72 -20.55
N ALA A 121 7.50 -25.69 -21.17
CA ALA A 121 6.28 -25.10 -20.64
C ALA A 121 5.48 -26.12 -19.77
N ASP A 122 5.55 -27.42 -20.09
CA ASP A 122 4.69 -28.48 -19.57
C ASP A 122 5.43 -29.59 -18.82
N ASP A 123 6.75 -29.46 -18.64
CA ASP A 123 7.63 -30.48 -18.03
C ASP A 123 7.75 -31.80 -18.83
N ALA A 124 7.12 -31.91 -19.98
CA ALA A 124 7.11 -33.07 -20.83
C ALA A 124 7.89 -32.85 -22.15
N THR A 125 7.64 -31.73 -22.80
CA THR A 125 8.27 -31.35 -24.07
C THR A 125 9.40 -30.37 -23.83
N TRP A 126 10.64 -30.72 -24.25
CA TRP A 126 11.84 -29.96 -23.97
C TRP A 126 12.49 -29.40 -25.23
N THR A 127 12.79 -28.08 -25.19
CA THR A 127 13.51 -27.38 -26.25
C THR A 127 14.92 -27.05 -25.77
N THR A 128 15.93 -27.44 -26.54
CA THR A 128 17.34 -27.10 -26.22
C THR A 128 17.62 -25.66 -26.63
N VAL A 129 18.08 -24.84 -25.66
CA VAL A 129 18.45 -23.43 -25.89
C VAL A 129 19.97 -23.18 -25.80
N TYR A 130 20.70 -24.18 -25.31
CA TYR A 130 22.18 -24.20 -25.32
C TYR A 130 22.66 -25.64 -25.28
N ALA A 131 23.79 -25.92 -25.96
CA ALA A 131 24.46 -27.22 -25.94
C ALA A 131 25.97 -27.05 -26.04
N THR A 132 26.71 -27.93 -25.35
CA THR A 132 28.16 -28.01 -25.43
C THR A 132 28.62 -29.47 -25.28
N THR A 133 29.78 -29.80 -25.88
CA THR A 133 30.48 -31.07 -25.72
C THR A 133 31.90 -30.91 -25.22
N THR A 134 32.30 -29.65 -24.90
CA THR A 134 33.65 -29.27 -24.53
C THR A 134 33.70 -28.38 -23.31
N SER A 135 32.76 -28.55 -22.36
CA SER A 135 32.76 -27.81 -21.11
C SER A 135 34.00 -28.12 -20.27
N THR A 136 34.51 -27.10 -19.61
CA THR A 136 35.71 -27.14 -18.74
C THR A 136 35.36 -27.02 -17.26
N GLY A 137 34.07 -27.04 -16.89
CA GLY A 137 33.64 -26.86 -15.49
C GLY A 137 33.82 -25.42 -14.99
N GLY A 138 33.92 -25.26 -13.67
CA GLY A 138 34.03 -23.95 -13.03
C GLY A 138 32.75 -23.13 -13.13
N THR A 139 32.87 -21.81 -13.07
CA THR A 139 31.70 -20.91 -13.23
C THR A 139 31.48 -20.59 -14.70
N GLN A 140 30.35 -20.93 -15.22
CA GLN A 140 29.96 -20.67 -16.61
C GLN A 140 28.72 -19.78 -16.65
N GLN A 141 28.83 -18.62 -17.31
CA GLN A 141 27.72 -17.73 -17.61
C GLN A 141 27.33 -17.91 -19.07
N LEU A 142 26.14 -18.39 -19.28
CA LEU A 142 25.63 -18.77 -20.60
C LEU A 142 24.52 -17.81 -21.00
N THR A 143 24.72 -17.02 -22.03
CA THR A 143 23.65 -16.26 -22.66
C THR A 143 22.78 -17.24 -23.44
N VAL A 144 21.51 -17.30 -23.12
CA VAL A 144 20.53 -18.19 -23.76
C VAL A 144 19.30 -17.40 -24.18
N THR A 145 18.54 -17.91 -25.13
CA THR A 145 17.26 -17.32 -25.52
C THR A 145 16.24 -18.44 -25.61
N GLY A 146 15.26 -18.41 -24.71
CA GLY A 146 14.21 -19.40 -24.67
C GLY A 146 13.06 -18.96 -23.79
N SER A 147 11.94 -19.69 -23.85
CA SER A 147 10.79 -19.44 -22.99
C SER A 147 10.28 -20.75 -22.42
N GLY A 148 9.99 -20.77 -21.13
CA GLY A 148 9.45 -21.95 -20.44
C GLY A 148 9.24 -21.70 -18.95
N ARG A 149 8.42 -22.53 -18.31
CA ARG A 149 8.26 -22.58 -16.86
C ARG A 149 9.36 -23.41 -16.20
N TYR A 150 9.82 -24.44 -16.88
CA TYR A 150 10.84 -25.35 -16.39
C TYR A 150 12.14 -25.14 -17.15
N VAL A 151 13.25 -25.11 -16.43
CA VAL A 151 14.59 -25.06 -17.00
C VAL A 151 15.40 -26.22 -16.43
N ARG A 152 16.10 -26.97 -17.30
CA ARG A 152 16.96 -28.07 -16.85
C ARG A 152 18.36 -28.02 -17.45
N VAL A 153 19.32 -28.49 -16.68
CA VAL A 153 20.63 -28.93 -17.17
C VAL A 153 20.55 -30.42 -17.41
N HIS A 154 20.67 -30.83 -18.66
CA HIS A 154 20.69 -32.25 -19.08
C HIS A 154 22.12 -32.61 -19.49
N THR A 155 22.80 -33.42 -18.70
CA THR A 155 24.20 -33.80 -18.89
C THR A 155 24.28 -35.16 -19.58
N THR A 156 25.19 -35.26 -20.56
CA THR A 156 25.36 -36.49 -21.38
C THR A 156 26.75 -37.10 -21.25
N ALA A 157 27.74 -36.38 -20.72
CA ALA A 157 29.06 -36.91 -20.45
C ALA A 157 29.71 -36.22 -19.25
N ARG A 158 30.25 -36.99 -18.33
CA ARG A 158 30.95 -36.52 -17.12
C ARG A 158 32.47 -36.32 -17.37
N ALA A 159 33.10 -35.41 -16.63
CA ALA A 159 34.52 -35.20 -16.67
C ALA A 159 35.31 -36.21 -15.81
N THR A 160 34.67 -36.82 -14.82
CA THR A 160 35.29 -37.68 -13.81
C THR A 160 34.55 -39.00 -13.65
N GLN A 161 35.09 -39.92 -12.87
CA GLN A 161 34.43 -41.17 -12.50
C GLN A 161 33.23 -40.99 -11.54
N TYR A 162 33.13 -39.78 -10.90
CA TYR A 162 32.04 -39.43 -9.98
C TYR A 162 30.82 -38.91 -10.74
N GLY A 163 29.71 -38.70 -10.06
CA GLY A 163 28.53 -38.05 -10.64
C GLY A 163 28.80 -36.56 -11.00
N VAL A 164 27.85 -35.91 -11.66
CA VAL A 164 27.93 -34.46 -11.90
C VAL A 164 27.49 -33.71 -10.66
N SER A 165 28.12 -32.57 -10.41
CA SER A 165 27.92 -31.79 -9.18
C SER A 165 27.90 -30.29 -9.43
N LEU A 166 26.89 -29.60 -8.91
CA LEU A 166 26.69 -28.15 -9.03
C LEU A 166 26.58 -27.52 -7.63
N TRP A 167 27.40 -26.51 -7.36
CA TRP A 167 27.25 -25.61 -6.24
C TRP A 167 25.99 -24.75 -6.44
N GLU A 168 25.83 -24.18 -7.66
CA GLU A 168 24.69 -23.33 -7.98
C GLU A 168 24.25 -23.46 -9.43
N PHE A 169 22.92 -23.45 -9.61
CA PHE A 169 22.21 -23.40 -10.89
C PHE A 169 21.30 -22.19 -10.90
N ARG A 170 21.77 -21.07 -11.47
CA ARG A 170 21.08 -19.78 -11.50
C ARG A 170 20.49 -19.53 -12.88
N VAL A 171 19.21 -19.20 -12.92
CA VAL A 171 18.44 -18.87 -14.12
C VAL A 171 18.00 -17.43 -14.03
N TYR A 172 18.34 -16.62 -15.01
CA TYR A 172 17.97 -15.21 -15.11
C TYR A 172 17.06 -14.99 -16.30
N GLY A 173 16.15 -14.05 -16.18
CA GLY A 173 15.21 -13.73 -17.25
C GLY A 173 14.06 -12.88 -16.74
N THR A 174 13.09 -12.68 -17.59
CA THR A 174 11.83 -11.99 -17.24
C THR A 174 10.70 -12.98 -17.30
N THR A 175 9.93 -13.11 -16.23
CA THR A 175 8.69 -13.87 -16.28
C THR A 175 7.77 -13.20 -17.30
N THR A 176 7.32 -13.95 -18.30
CA THR A 176 6.18 -13.53 -19.13
C THR A 176 4.95 -13.67 -18.24
N THR A 177 4.70 -12.64 -17.45
CA THR A 177 3.51 -12.55 -16.64
C THR A 177 2.31 -12.40 -17.55
N THR A 178 1.66 -13.51 -17.87
CA THR A 178 0.20 -13.48 -17.90
C THR A 178 -0.19 -13.29 -16.42
N GLY A 179 -0.08 -12.12 -16.00
CA GLY A 179 -0.55 -11.32 -14.86
C GLY A 179 -1.09 -11.96 -13.58
N CYS A 180 -0.77 -13.20 -13.18
CA CYS A 180 -1.35 -13.81 -11.98
C CYS A 180 -0.57 -13.57 -10.67
N ASP A 181 0.75 -13.42 -10.73
CA ASP A 181 1.59 -13.40 -9.53
C ASP A 181 2.00 -11.99 -9.05
N THR A 182 1.67 -10.95 -9.80
CA THR A 182 2.01 -9.55 -9.46
C THR A 182 0.93 -8.82 -8.70
N VAL A 183 -0.29 -9.35 -8.64
CA VAL A 183 -1.39 -8.76 -7.89
C VAL A 183 -1.50 -9.48 -6.54
N GLY A 184 -1.42 -8.74 -5.44
CA GLY A 184 -1.58 -9.26 -4.08
C GLY A 184 -2.89 -10.04 -3.88
N ASN A 185 -3.05 -10.70 -2.74
CA ASN A 185 -4.25 -11.47 -2.39
C ASN A 185 -5.52 -10.60 -2.48
N ALA A 186 -6.32 -10.81 -3.55
CA ALA A 186 -7.55 -10.04 -3.79
C ALA A 186 -8.67 -10.38 -2.78
N ALA A 187 -8.54 -11.49 -2.05
CA ALA A 187 -9.48 -11.90 -1.00
C ALA A 187 -9.12 -11.34 0.38
N LEU A 188 -7.90 -10.84 0.57
CA LEU A 188 -7.41 -10.40 1.88
C LEU A 188 -8.33 -9.37 2.51
N ARG A 189 -8.86 -9.70 3.70
CA ARG A 189 -9.78 -8.87 4.49
C ARG A 189 -11.04 -8.41 3.73
N ARG A 190 -11.44 -9.17 2.71
CA ARG A 190 -12.68 -8.92 1.98
C ARG A 190 -13.88 -9.53 2.71
N PRO A 191 -15.09 -9.00 2.47
CA PRO A 191 -16.31 -9.60 3.01
C PRO A 191 -16.40 -11.07 2.62
N ALA A 192 -16.43 -11.94 3.61
CA ALA A 192 -16.58 -13.38 3.42
C ALA A 192 -17.85 -13.88 4.13
N THR A 193 -18.55 -14.79 3.47
CA THR A 193 -19.73 -15.47 4.03
C THR A 193 -19.60 -16.97 3.80
N ALA A 194 -20.27 -17.76 4.61
CA ALA A 194 -20.25 -19.21 4.50
C ALA A 194 -21.64 -19.80 4.68
N SER A 195 -21.84 -21.03 4.20
CA SER A 195 -23.09 -21.79 4.39
C SER A 195 -23.38 -22.03 5.86
N SER A 196 -22.34 -22.20 6.67
CA SER A 196 -22.40 -22.36 8.12
C SER A 196 -21.09 -22.00 8.77
N THR A 197 -21.12 -21.79 10.08
CA THR A 197 -19.95 -21.74 10.95
C THR A 197 -20.14 -22.75 12.09
N GLU A 198 -19.06 -23.39 12.53
CA GLU A 198 -19.10 -24.31 13.68
C GLU A 198 -19.58 -23.61 14.95
N ASN A 199 -19.03 -22.44 15.22
CA ASN A 199 -19.45 -21.52 16.28
C ASN A 199 -18.89 -20.10 16.00
N ALA A 200 -19.18 -19.15 16.87
CA ALA A 200 -18.79 -17.74 16.71
C ALA A 200 -17.27 -17.50 16.74
N ALA A 201 -16.46 -18.44 17.23
CA ALA A 201 -15.00 -18.32 17.25
C ALA A 201 -14.33 -18.64 15.89
N PHE A 202 -15.08 -19.23 14.94
CA PHE A 202 -14.56 -19.65 13.64
C PHE A 202 -15.33 -19.03 12.47
N PRO A 203 -15.42 -17.69 12.39
CA PRO A 203 -16.20 -17.00 11.37
C PRO A 203 -15.58 -17.12 9.96
N ALA A 204 -16.38 -16.93 8.92
CA ALA A 204 -15.90 -16.93 7.53
C ALA A 204 -14.77 -15.91 7.28
N SER A 205 -14.80 -14.76 7.94
CA SER A 205 -13.78 -13.71 7.82
C SER A 205 -12.38 -14.15 8.24
N ALA A 206 -12.28 -15.11 9.17
CA ALA A 206 -11.00 -15.62 9.65
C ALA A 206 -10.21 -16.46 8.62
N ALA A 207 -10.85 -16.86 7.50
CA ALA A 207 -10.14 -17.54 6.41
C ALA A 207 -9.61 -16.55 5.34
N VAL A 208 -9.80 -15.24 5.50
CA VAL A 208 -9.37 -14.21 4.55
C VAL A 208 -8.73 -13.01 5.27
N ASP A 209 -8.37 -13.14 6.55
CA ASP A 209 -7.84 -12.04 7.36
C ASP A 209 -6.30 -11.91 7.26
N GLY A 210 -5.62 -12.91 6.72
CA GLY A 210 -4.17 -12.97 6.57
C GLY A 210 -3.43 -13.46 7.80
N ASP A 211 -4.15 -13.95 8.82
CA ASP A 211 -3.58 -14.52 10.03
C ASP A 211 -3.65 -16.07 10.01
N ALA A 212 -2.53 -16.73 9.80
CA ALA A 212 -2.43 -18.18 9.78
C ALA A 212 -2.76 -18.86 11.14
N GLY A 213 -2.99 -18.08 12.20
CA GLY A 213 -3.43 -18.55 13.52
C GLY A 213 -4.94 -18.54 13.71
N THR A 214 -5.70 -17.94 12.80
CA THR A 214 -7.17 -17.91 12.79
C THR A 214 -7.74 -18.75 11.65
N ARG A 215 -8.99 -19.20 11.75
CA ARG A 215 -9.59 -20.06 10.73
C ARG A 215 -11.11 -19.97 10.68
N TRP A 216 -11.66 -20.25 9.50
CA TRP A 216 -13.07 -20.61 9.39
C TRP A 216 -13.26 -22.11 9.62
N SER A 217 -14.35 -22.47 10.28
CA SER A 217 -14.80 -23.87 10.39
C SER A 217 -16.30 -23.98 10.17
N SER A 218 -16.73 -24.91 9.32
CA SER A 218 -18.16 -25.14 9.02
C SER A 218 -18.82 -26.10 10.01
N ALA A 219 -20.14 -26.19 9.97
CA ALA A 219 -20.85 -27.34 10.54
C ALA A 219 -20.43 -28.66 9.89
N ALA A 220 -20.51 -29.76 10.65
CA ALA A 220 -20.13 -31.10 10.23
C ALA A 220 -21.18 -31.74 9.28
N ALA A 221 -21.36 -31.16 8.11
CA ALA A 221 -22.32 -31.60 7.07
C ALA A 221 -21.75 -31.37 5.66
N ASP A 222 -22.26 -32.10 4.67
CA ASP A 222 -21.98 -31.90 3.26
C ASP A 222 -23.28 -31.62 2.49
N PRO A 223 -23.25 -30.69 1.52
CA PRO A 223 -22.14 -29.81 1.15
C PRO A 223 -22.07 -28.56 2.05
N GLN A 224 -20.88 -27.94 2.13
CA GLN A 224 -20.66 -26.62 2.72
C GLN A 224 -19.82 -25.75 1.80
N TRP A 225 -19.92 -24.43 1.98
CA TRP A 225 -19.13 -23.49 1.19
C TRP A 225 -18.70 -22.28 2.00
N ILE A 226 -17.61 -21.68 1.58
CA ILE A 226 -17.18 -20.34 1.95
C ILE A 226 -16.97 -19.52 0.68
N GLN A 227 -17.43 -18.28 0.66
CA GLN A 227 -17.25 -17.36 -0.46
C GLN A 227 -16.72 -16.02 0.00
N VAL A 228 -15.96 -15.36 -0.87
CA VAL A 228 -15.42 -14.01 -0.69
C VAL A 228 -15.95 -13.10 -1.78
N ASP A 229 -16.32 -11.86 -1.41
CA ASP A 229 -16.69 -10.78 -2.34
C ASP A 229 -15.44 -9.95 -2.66
N LEU A 230 -14.93 -10.01 -3.88
CA LEU A 230 -13.77 -9.24 -4.33
C LEU A 230 -14.09 -7.76 -4.62
N GLY A 231 -15.38 -7.35 -4.45
CA GLY A 231 -15.87 -5.99 -4.66
C GLY A 231 -16.16 -5.64 -6.12
N SER A 232 -15.52 -6.27 -7.08
CA SER A 232 -15.78 -6.13 -8.53
C SER A 232 -15.43 -7.41 -9.26
N SER A 233 -15.99 -7.60 -10.48
CA SER A 233 -15.60 -8.73 -11.33
C SER A 233 -14.12 -8.62 -11.70
N ARG A 234 -13.38 -9.72 -11.51
CA ARG A 234 -11.95 -9.83 -11.78
C ARG A 234 -11.65 -11.14 -12.54
N THR A 235 -10.63 -11.11 -13.38
CA THR A 235 -10.09 -12.35 -13.95
C THR A 235 -9.24 -13.04 -12.89
N ILE A 236 -9.67 -14.21 -12.46
CA ILE A 236 -9.02 -15.03 -11.44
C ILE A 236 -8.14 -16.07 -12.13
N CYS A 237 -6.92 -16.19 -11.70
CA CYS A 237 -5.91 -17.06 -12.31
C CYS A 237 -5.29 -18.07 -11.34
N ARG A 238 -5.39 -17.82 -10.02
CA ARG A 238 -4.97 -18.76 -8.99
C ARG A 238 -5.79 -18.57 -7.71
N VAL A 239 -6.02 -19.68 -7.01
CA VAL A 239 -6.56 -19.71 -5.66
C VAL A 239 -5.59 -20.47 -4.76
N ASP A 240 -5.20 -19.88 -3.64
CA ASP A 240 -4.36 -20.51 -2.64
C ASP A 240 -5.24 -20.86 -1.43
N LEU A 241 -5.22 -22.14 -1.02
CA LEU A 241 -5.96 -22.63 0.16
C LEU A 241 -4.98 -23.18 1.19
N SER A 242 -5.15 -22.79 2.44
CA SER A 242 -4.47 -23.39 3.57
C SER A 242 -5.49 -24.13 4.44
N TRP A 243 -5.58 -25.45 4.26
CA TRP A 243 -6.52 -26.29 5.00
C TRP A 243 -5.98 -26.62 6.39
N GLU A 244 -6.90 -26.67 7.35
CA GLU A 244 -6.69 -27.33 8.63
C GLU A 244 -6.80 -28.87 8.46
N ALA A 245 -6.61 -29.66 9.50
CA ALA A 245 -6.74 -31.13 9.44
C ALA A 245 -8.14 -31.61 8.99
N ALA A 246 -9.18 -30.80 9.20
CA ALA A 246 -10.54 -31.03 8.73
C ALA A 246 -10.76 -30.39 7.34
N TYR A 247 -10.20 -30.99 6.31
CA TYR A 247 -10.25 -30.50 4.92
C TYR A 247 -11.32 -31.18 4.07
N ALA A 248 -11.53 -30.64 2.85
CA ALA A 248 -12.35 -31.27 1.81
C ALA A 248 -11.51 -32.24 0.97
N THR A 249 -11.93 -33.51 0.86
CA THR A 249 -11.39 -34.48 -0.13
C THR A 249 -11.95 -34.22 -1.51
N ALA A 250 -13.20 -33.70 -1.59
CA ALA A 250 -13.80 -33.29 -2.85
C ALA A 250 -14.36 -31.86 -2.71
N TYR A 251 -13.96 -30.97 -3.64
CA TYR A 251 -14.44 -29.59 -3.69
C TYR A 251 -14.30 -28.96 -5.08
N GLN A 252 -14.95 -27.81 -5.24
CA GLN A 252 -14.91 -26.99 -6.44
C GLN A 252 -14.50 -25.55 -6.05
N ILE A 253 -13.75 -24.88 -6.94
CA ILE A 253 -13.60 -23.42 -6.95
C ILE A 253 -14.56 -22.89 -7.98
N GLN A 254 -15.43 -21.98 -7.54
CA GLN A 254 -16.50 -21.45 -8.39
C GLN A 254 -16.46 -19.92 -8.41
N PHE A 255 -16.88 -19.34 -9.52
CA PHE A 255 -16.92 -17.90 -9.76
C PHE A 255 -18.33 -17.43 -10.05
N SER A 256 -18.65 -16.20 -9.64
CA SER A 256 -19.95 -15.59 -9.90
C SER A 256 -19.81 -14.06 -9.93
N ASP A 257 -20.62 -13.40 -10.77
CA ASP A 257 -20.74 -11.93 -10.75
C ASP A 257 -21.88 -11.43 -9.84
N ASN A 258 -22.84 -12.28 -9.51
CA ASN A 258 -24.04 -11.92 -8.77
C ASN A 258 -24.24 -12.69 -7.44
N GLY A 259 -23.31 -13.61 -7.09
CA GLY A 259 -23.41 -14.44 -5.89
C GLY A 259 -24.48 -15.55 -5.93
N SER A 260 -25.20 -15.72 -7.05
CA SER A 260 -26.33 -16.66 -7.21
C SER A 260 -26.06 -17.70 -8.30
N THR A 261 -25.56 -17.28 -9.45
CA THR A 261 -25.23 -18.18 -10.58
C THR A 261 -23.72 -18.43 -10.57
N TRP A 262 -23.31 -19.69 -10.55
CA TRP A 262 -21.94 -20.10 -10.34
C TRP A 262 -21.37 -20.88 -11.50
N THR A 263 -20.15 -20.56 -11.91
CA THR A 263 -19.36 -21.29 -12.90
C THR A 263 -18.18 -21.96 -12.20
N THR A 264 -17.97 -23.26 -12.44
CA THR A 264 -16.85 -24.01 -11.87
C THR A 264 -15.58 -23.79 -12.70
N GLY A 265 -14.52 -23.26 -12.07
CA GLY A 265 -13.21 -23.09 -12.69
C GLY A 265 -12.18 -24.13 -12.29
N TYR A 266 -12.45 -24.89 -11.22
CA TYR A 266 -11.61 -26.00 -10.74
C TYR A 266 -12.45 -27.00 -9.97
N ALA A 267 -12.16 -28.29 -10.09
CA ALA A 267 -12.78 -29.34 -9.31
C ALA A 267 -11.80 -30.47 -9.02
N THR A 268 -11.92 -31.08 -7.84
CA THR A 268 -11.16 -32.25 -7.43
C THR A 268 -12.01 -33.19 -6.57
N THR A 269 -11.69 -34.48 -6.59
CA THR A 269 -12.30 -35.51 -5.73
C THR A 269 -11.24 -36.27 -4.89
N THR A 270 -9.99 -35.84 -4.98
CA THR A 270 -8.83 -36.54 -4.38
C THR A 270 -7.88 -35.60 -3.66
N ALA A 271 -8.41 -34.49 -3.11
CA ALA A 271 -7.60 -33.53 -2.38
C ALA A 271 -7.03 -34.13 -1.07
N THR A 272 -5.83 -33.68 -0.72
CA THR A 272 -5.06 -34.20 0.43
C THR A 272 -4.93 -33.19 1.59
N GLY A 273 -5.63 -32.04 1.50
CA GLY A 273 -5.53 -30.98 2.52
C GLY A 273 -4.19 -30.22 2.47
N GLY A 274 -3.82 -29.56 3.58
CA GLY A 274 -2.62 -28.74 3.68
C GLY A 274 -2.66 -27.49 2.81
N SER A 275 -1.49 -26.96 2.44
CA SER A 275 -1.40 -25.77 1.58
C SER A 275 -1.46 -26.17 0.11
N GLN A 276 -2.41 -25.60 -0.63
CA GLN A 276 -2.67 -25.91 -2.03
C GLN A 276 -2.67 -24.60 -2.87
N GLN A 277 -1.94 -24.60 -3.97
CA GLN A 277 -1.95 -23.53 -4.96
C GLN A 277 -2.65 -24.04 -6.23
N LEU A 278 -3.82 -23.53 -6.51
CA LEU A 278 -4.69 -24.03 -7.58
C LEU A 278 -4.66 -23.04 -8.74
N THR A 279 -4.12 -23.46 -9.88
CA THR A 279 -4.28 -22.70 -11.12
C THR A 279 -5.73 -22.84 -11.57
N VAL A 280 -6.40 -21.71 -11.70
CA VAL A 280 -7.80 -21.63 -12.11
C VAL A 280 -7.94 -20.64 -13.27
N THR A 281 -8.99 -20.79 -14.06
CA THR A 281 -9.30 -19.84 -15.13
C THR A 281 -10.78 -19.50 -15.04
N GLY A 282 -11.07 -18.24 -14.78
CA GLY A 282 -12.43 -17.75 -14.71
C GLY A 282 -12.46 -16.26 -14.34
N SER A 283 -13.65 -15.70 -14.31
CA SER A 283 -13.88 -14.34 -13.89
C SER A 283 -15.12 -14.26 -13.00
N GLY A 284 -15.14 -13.31 -12.08
CA GLY A 284 -16.29 -13.05 -11.23
C GLY A 284 -15.94 -12.08 -10.10
N ARG A 285 -16.98 -11.48 -9.54
CA ARG A 285 -16.90 -10.68 -8.33
C ARG A 285 -16.80 -11.58 -7.08
N TYR A 286 -17.48 -12.70 -7.09
CA TYR A 286 -17.50 -13.67 -5.99
C TYR A 286 -16.68 -14.90 -6.36
N VAL A 287 -15.88 -15.37 -5.42
CA VAL A 287 -15.16 -16.64 -5.51
C VAL A 287 -15.56 -17.51 -4.33
N ARG A 288 -15.90 -18.78 -4.56
CA ARG A 288 -16.20 -19.70 -3.46
C ARG A 288 -15.46 -21.03 -3.56
N VAL A 289 -15.15 -21.56 -2.39
CA VAL A 289 -14.78 -22.97 -2.20
C VAL A 289 -16.07 -23.72 -1.83
N TYR A 290 -16.47 -24.67 -2.67
CA TYR A 290 -17.68 -25.48 -2.47
C TYR A 290 -17.28 -26.93 -2.20
N GLY A 291 -17.26 -27.33 -0.92
CA GLY A 291 -16.88 -28.66 -0.46
C GLY A 291 -18.04 -29.63 -0.55
N THR A 292 -17.81 -30.81 -1.13
CA THR A 292 -18.81 -31.85 -1.37
C THR A 292 -18.51 -33.16 -0.65
N ALA A 293 -17.29 -33.37 -0.14
CA ALA A 293 -16.91 -34.52 0.68
C ALA A 293 -15.79 -34.15 1.67
N ARG A 294 -16.00 -34.44 2.94
CA ARG A 294 -15.08 -34.17 4.05
C ARG A 294 -14.06 -35.31 4.20
N ALA A 295 -12.84 -34.97 4.68
CA ALA A 295 -11.81 -35.94 5.06
C ALA A 295 -12.05 -36.55 6.44
N THR A 296 -12.80 -35.86 7.31
CA THR A 296 -12.97 -36.21 8.72
C THR A 296 -14.44 -36.15 9.13
N VAL A 297 -14.73 -36.53 10.37
CA VAL A 297 -16.08 -36.41 10.97
C VAL A 297 -16.45 -34.95 11.27
N TRP A 298 -15.46 -34.04 11.28
CA TRP A 298 -15.62 -32.60 11.54
C TRP A 298 -16.05 -31.86 10.29
N GLY A 299 -16.41 -30.59 10.39
CA GLY A 299 -16.70 -29.70 9.25
C GLY A 299 -15.45 -29.39 8.42
N TYR A 300 -15.61 -28.56 7.38
CA TYR A 300 -14.49 -28.01 6.62
C TYR A 300 -13.81 -26.89 7.42
N SER A 301 -12.50 -26.83 7.39
CA SER A 301 -11.73 -25.82 8.12
C SER A 301 -10.57 -25.28 7.27
N LEU A 302 -10.54 -23.94 7.10
CA LEU A 302 -9.52 -23.21 6.36
C LEU A 302 -8.85 -22.18 7.25
N TRP A 303 -7.52 -22.26 7.35
CA TRP A 303 -6.70 -21.19 7.90
C TRP A 303 -6.70 -19.97 6.99
N GLU A 304 -6.49 -20.19 5.67
CA GLU A 304 -6.44 -19.11 4.68
C GLU A 304 -7.06 -19.51 3.34
N PHE A 305 -7.75 -18.53 2.73
CA PHE A 305 -8.33 -18.58 1.40
C PHE A 305 -7.90 -17.32 0.63
N ALA A 306 -6.87 -17.43 -0.20
CA ALA A 306 -6.35 -16.34 -0.99
C ALA A 306 -6.77 -16.47 -2.48
N VAL A 307 -7.08 -15.34 -3.11
CA VAL A 307 -7.45 -15.25 -4.53
C VAL A 307 -6.45 -14.36 -5.27
N ARG A 308 -5.85 -14.89 -6.36
CA ARG A 308 -4.94 -14.15 -7.23
C ARG A 308 -5.64 -13.80 -8.53
N THR A 309 -5.51 -12.55 -8.93
CA THR A 309 -6.15 -12.03 -10.14
C THR A 309 -5.09 -11.58 -11.14
N SER A 310 -5.37 -11.72 -12.44
CA SER A 310 -4.52 -11.15 -13.47
C SER A 310 -4.72 -9.63 -13.55
N ALA A 311 -3.65 -8.87 -13.76
CA ALA A 311 -3.76 -7.47 -14.16
C ALA A 311 -4.47 -7.44 -15.52
N GLY A 312 -5.70 -6.98 -15.55
CA GLY A 312 -6.45 -6.81 -16.79
C GLY A 312 -5.71 -5.81 -17.68
N SER A 313 -5.27 -6.25 -18.86
CA SER A 313 -4.97 -5.28 -19.93
C SER A 313 -6.25 -4.52 -20.25
N PRO A 314 -6.20 -3.19 -20.36
CA PRO A 314 -7.33 -2.45 -20.91
C PRO A 314 -7.64 -3.00 -22.33
N PRO A 315 -8.90 -3.05 -22.75
CA PRO A 315 -9.26 -3.53 -24.07
C PRO A 315 -8.50 -2.71 -25.13
N SER A 316 -7.86 -3.43 -26.07
CA SER A 316 -7.12 -2.84 -27.19
C SER A 316 -8.04 -1.96 -28.04
N SER A 317 -7.69 -0.69 -28.14
CA SER A 317 -8.37 0.25 -29.04
C SER A 317 -8.10 -0.09 -30.51
N PRO A 318 -9.09 0.01 -31.40
CA PRO A 318 -8.84 -0.01 -32.84
C PRO A 318 -8.11 1.27 -33.30
N PRO A 319 -7.45 1.24 -34.49
CA PRO A 319 -6.60 2.34 -34.96
C PRO A 319 -7.38 3.63 -35.20
N PRO A 320 -6.74 4.81 -35.13
CA PRO A 320 -7.41 6.09 -35.05
C PRO A 320 -8.01 6.52 -36.38
N SER A 321 -9.30 6.83 -36.38
CA SER A 321 -9.97 7.68 -37.36
C SER A 321 -10.28 9.04 -36.70
N THR A 322 -10.07 10.10 -37.45
CA THR A 322 -10.20 11.51 -37.07
C THR A 322 -11.51 11.88 -36.40
N PRO A 323 -11.50 12.75 -35.37
CA PRO A 323 -12.66 12.98 -34.53
C PRO A 323 -13.62 14.06 -35.11
N PRO A 324 -14.93 13.83 -35.02
CA PRO A 324 -15.92 14.88 -34.89
C PRO A 324 -16.13 15.26 -33.40
N PRO A 325 -16.76 16.38 -33.04
CA PRO A 325 -16.70 16.97 -31.71
C PRO A 325 -17.40 16.11 -30.66
N SER A 326 -16.77 16.09 -29.48
CA SER A 326 -17.03 15.28 -28.29
C SER A 326 -18.47 15.26 -27.81
N SER A 327 -19.06 14.06 -27.84
CA SER A 327 -20.05 13.61 -26.85
C SER A 327 -19.37 12.60 -25.92
N PRO A 328 -19.67 12.54 -24.61
CA PRO A 328 -19.06 11.59 -23.69
C PRO A 328 -19.45 10.15 -24.03
N PRO A 329 -18.58 9.15 -23.73
CA PRO A 329 -18.87 7.74 -24.04
C PRO A 329 -20.07 7.22 -23.25
N PRO A 330 -20.88 6.29 -23.79
CA PRO A 330 -22.03 5.74 -23.11
C PRO A 330 -21.61 4.75 -22.04
N GLY A 331 -21.94 5.05 -20.76
CA GLY A 331 -22.39 4.05 -19.85
C GLY A 331 -21.57 3.65 -18.62
N GLY A 332 -20.81 4.55 -17.96
CA GLY A 332 -20.41 4.34 -16.57
C GLY A 332 -21.20 5.27 -15.64
N ASP A 333 -21.61 4.78 -14.45
CA ASP A 333 -22.19 5.66 -13.43
C ASP A 333 -21.22 6.79 -13.08
N VAL A 334 -21.66 8.04 -13.21
CA VAL A 334 -20.90 9.23 -12.80
C VAL A 334 -21.51 9.80 -11.51
N LEU A 335 -20.69 10.51 -10.73
CA LEU A 335 -21.18 11.27 -9.58
C LEU A 335 -21.98 12.47 -10.08
N LEU A 336 -23.27 12.50 -9.81
CA LEU A 336 -24.23 13.48 -10.30
C LEU A 336 -24.42 14.66 -9.34
N SER A 337 -24.16 14.45 -8.02
CA SER A 337 -24.53 15.38 -6.96
C SER A 337 -23.44 16.37 -6.55
N TYR A 338 -22.19 16.19 -6.99
CA TYR A 338 -21.07 17.04 -6.57
C TYR A 338 -21.28 18.52 -6.91
N GLY A 339 -21.18 19.39 -5.86
CA GLY A 339 -21.31 20.84 -5.99
C GLY A 339 -22.69 21.31 -6.47
N LYS A 340 -23.72 20.48 -6.38
CA LYS A 340 -25.07 20.81 -6.83
C LYS A 340 -25.88 21.55 -5.75
N PRO A 341 -26.86 22.39 -6.17
CA PRO A 341 -27.77 23.04 -5.25
C PRO A 341 -28.53 22.02 -4.40
N ALA A 342 -28.56 22.26 -3.09
CA ALA A 342 -29.24 21.40 -2.14
C ALA A 342 -30.19 22.19 -1.24
N THR A 343 -31.27 21.54 -0.83
CA THR A 343 -32.29 22.08 0.07
C THR A 343 -32.61 21.06 1.14
N ALA A 344 -32.85 21.50 2.36
CA ALA A 344 -33.20 20.65 3.47
C ALA A 344 -34.39 21.19 4.27
N SER A 345 -35.00 20.32 5.08
CA SER A 345 -36.09 20.69 6.01
C SER A 345 -35.65 21.76 7.01
N SER A 346 -34.40 21.71 7.43
CA SER A 346 -33.71 22.70 8.26
C SER A 346 -32.19 22.48 8.18
N TYR A 347 -31.41 23.45 8.71
CA TYR A 347 -29.97 23.28 8.85
C TYR A 347 -29.50 23.99 10.13
N GLN A 348 -28.41 23.47 10.70
CA GLN A 348 -27.80 24.00 11.90
C GLN A 348 -26.73 25.04 11.53
N ASP A 349 -26.81 26.21 12.17
CA ASP A 349 -25.84 27.29 12.05
C ASP A 349 -25.75 28.02 13.40
N ASP A 350 -25.10 27.35 14.36
CA ASP A 350 -24.95 27.82 15.73
C ASP A 350 -23.54 27.47 16.27
N GLY A 351 -23.30 27.77 17.55
CA GLY A 351 -21.99 27.52 18.18
C GLY A 351 -21.57 26.05 18.25
N ALA A 352 -22.51 25.10 18.10
CA ALA A 352 -22.22 23.65 18.08
C ALA A 352 -21.91 23.14 16.66
N CYS A 353 -22.46 23.79 15.64
CA CYS A 353 -22.14 23.52 14.25
C CYS A 353 -22.36 24.77 13.39
N GLY A 354 -21.33 25.59 13.29
CA GLY A 354 -21.34 26.72 12.36
C GLY A 354 -21.29 26.26 10.92
N GLN A 355 -22.24 26.74 10.08
CA GLN A 355 -22.26 26.44 8.64
C GLN A 355 -22.57 24.98 8.25
N CYS A 356 -23.35 24.25 9.04
CA CYS A 356 -23.84 22.92 8.66
C CYS A 356 -24.96 23.00 7.59
N TYR A 357 -24.68 23.70 6.49
CA TYR A 357 -25.62 23.97 5.40
C TYR A 357 -25.87 22.74 4.53
N PRO A 358 -27.01 22.67 3.81
CA PRO A 358 -27.32 21.53 2.94
C PRO A 358 -26.24 21.24 1.88
N ALA A 359 -25.56 22.27 1.33
CA ALA A 359 -24.52 22.09 0.32
C ALA A 359 -23.31 21.30 0.83
N ARG A 360 -23.08 21.29 2.16
CA ARG A 360 -21.98 20.57 2.80
C ARG A 360 -22.09 19.04 2.76
N ALA A 361 -23.25 18.51 2.42
CA ALA A 361 -23.40 17.08 2.18
C ALA A 361 -23.10 16.67 0.72
N PHE A 362 -22.65 17.61 -0.13
CA PHE A 362 -22.43 17.41 -1.57
C PHE A 362 -21.14 18.05 -2.08
N ASP A 363 -20.22 18.41 -1.20
CA ASP A 363 -18.99 19.15 -1.55
C ASP A 363 -17.74 18.25 -1.61
N LEU A 364 -17.85 16.95 -1.26
CA LEU A 364 -16.76 15.98 -1.14
C LEU A 364 -15.70 16.37 -0.10
N ASP A 365 -16.06 17.28 0.82
CA ASP A 365 -15.23 17.61 1.96
C ASP A 365 -15.62 16.71 3.15
N PRO A 366 -14.87 15.66 3.47
CA PRO A 366 -15.21 14.69 4.51
C PRO A 366 -15.22 15.29 5.92
N ALA A 367 -14.73 16.52 6.07
CA ALA A 367 -14.74 17.26 7.33
C ALA A 367 -15.83 18.33 7.39
N SER A 368 -16.67 18.45 6.38
CA SER A 368 -17.88 19.28 6.39
C SER A 368 -19.14 18.42 6.44
N ARG A 369 -20.26 18.96 6.90
CA ARG A 369 -21.51 18.20 7.01
C ARG A 369 -22.76 19.07 6.96
N TRP A 370 -23.86 18.49 6.56
CA TRP A 370 -25.18 19.02 6.87
C TRP A 370 -25.70 18.44 8.19
N ALA A 371 -26.40 19.26 8.95
CA ALA A 371 -27.16 18.81 10.12
C ALA A 371 -28.48 19.56 10.24
N THR A 372 -29.55 18.92 10.71
CA THR A 372 -30.83 19.57 11.00
C THR A 372 -30.70 20.51 12.20
N SER A 373 -31.51 21.58 12.22
CA SER A 373 -31.45 22.64 13.22
C SER A 373 -32.03 22.25 14.58
N ALA A 374 -31.32 22.56 15.65
CA ALA A 374 -31.84 22.53 17.01
C ALA A 374 -32.89 23.62 17.26
N THR A 375 -32.81 24.77 16.59
CA THR A 375 -33.68 25.92 16.78
C THR A 375 -35.13 25.65 16.32
N THR A 376 -35.27 24.85 15.24
CA THR A 376 -36.60 24.41 14.78
C THR A 376 -37.12 23.16 15.50
N GLY A 377 -36.34 22.67 16.46
CA GLY A 377 -36.54 21.38 17.15
C GLY A 377 -36.14 20.20 16.27
N TRP A 378 -35.28 19.34 16.80
CA TRP A 378 -34.95 18.08 16.12
C TRP A 378 -36.20 17.18 16.11
N GLY A 379 -36.85 17.10 14.95
CA GLY A 379 -38.09 16.36 14.78
C GLY A 379 -38.07 15.39 13.61
N ASP A 380 -39.02 14.49 13.60
CA ASP A 380 -39.30 13.62 12.48
C ASP A 380 -40.60 14.09 11.79
N PRO A 381 -40.62 14.12 10.45
CA PRO A 381 -39.56 13.80 9.51
C PRO A 381 -38.55 14.94 9.30
N GLY A 382 -37.31 14.58 9.01
CA GLY A 382 -36.28 15.48 8.51
C GLY A 382 -35.77 15.02 7.13
N TRP A 383 -35.43 15.96 6.25
CA TRP A 383 -35.02 15.61 4.88
C TRP A 383 -34.01 16.57 4.29
N ILE A 384 -33.27 16.06 3.31
CA ILE A 384 -32.38 16.84 2.45
C ILE A 384 -32.48 16.30 1.03
N TYR A 385 -32.51 17.19 0.03
CA TYR A 385 -32.44 16.81 -1.37
C TYR A 385 -31.44 17.65 -2.17
N VAL A 386 -30.96 17.07 -3.28
CA VAL A 386 -30.09 17.70 -4.26
C VAL A 386 -30.81 17.87 -5.59
N ASP A 387 -30.58 19.01 -6.29
CA ASP A 387 -31.01 19.25 -7.66
C ASP A 387 -29.89 18.86 -8.64
N LEU A 388 -30.06 17.78 -9.36
CA LEU A 388 -29.08 17.29 -10.35
C LEU A 388 -29.00 18.15 -11.63
N GLY A 389 -29.84 19.20 -11.72
CA GLY A 389 -29.88 20.14 -12.85
C GLY A 389 -30.69 19.66 -14.04
N ALA A 390 -30.82 18.36 -14.25
CA ALA A 390 -31.66 17.71 -15.25
C ALA A 390 -32.06 16.33 -14.79
N THR A 391 -33.07 15.72 -15.45
CA THR A 391 -33.50 14.35 -15.14
C THR A 391 -32.35 13.37 -15.38
N ALA A 392 -32.14 12.46 -14.42
CA ALA A 392 -31.12 11.43 -14.41
C ALA A 392 -31.72 10.07 -14.09
N THR A 393 -31.06 9.00 -14.52
CA THR A 393 -31.31 7.64 -14.02
C THR A 393 -30.33 7.38 -12.88
N ILE A 394 -30.85 7.05 -11.71
CA ILE A 394 -30.08 6.86 -10.48
C ILE A 394 -29.88 5.35 -10.27
N HIS A 395 -28.61 4.94 -10.07
CA HIS A 395 -28.26 3.54 -9.85
C HIS A 395 -27.68 3.28 -8.47
N ARG A 396 -27.07 4.29 -7.84
CA ARG A 396 -26.41 4.14 -6.55
C ARG A 396 -26.48 5.43 -5.74
N VAL A 397 -26.67 5.29 -4.45
CA VAL A 397 -26.60 6.37 -3.46
C VAL A 397 -25.59 5.97 -2.37
N VAL A 398 -24.72 6.89 -1.98
CA VAL A 398 -23.83 6.73 -0.83
C VAL A 398 -24.19 7.77 0.21
N LEU A 399 -24.47 7.34 1.43
CA LEU A 399 -24.68 8.18 2.60
C LEU A 399 -23.54 7.97 3.58
N GLN A 400 -22.82 9.03 3.92
CA GLN A 400 -21.86 9.04 5.01
C GLN A 400 -22.49 9.78 6.19
N TRP A 401 -22.99 9.02 7.15
CA TRP A 401 -23.67 9.57 8.33
C TRP A 401 -22.68 10.04 9.39
N ASP A 402 -23.04 11.14 10.03
CA ASP A 402 -22.56 11.54 11.37
C ASP A 402 -23.16 10.57 12.43
N PRO A 403 -22.65 10.51 13.67
CA PRO A 403 -23.28 9.75 14.75
C PRO A 403 -24.79 10.03 14.96
N ALA A 404 -25.29 11.19 14.54
CA ALA A 404 -26.72 11.53 14.51
C ALA A 404 -27.35 11.11 13.16
N TYR A 405 -27.77 9.86 13.04
CA TYR A 405 -28.26 9.27 11.80
C TYR A 405 -29.73 8.83 11.83
N ALA A 406 -30.27 8.50 10.67
CA ALA A 406 -31.62 7.92 10.54
C ALA A 406 -31.60 6.41 10.72
N THR A 407 -32.39 5.89 11.66
CA THR A 407 -32.68 4.45 11.79
C THR A 407 -33.80 4.03 10.83
N ALA A 408 -34.74 4.95 10.49
CA ALA A 408 -35.70 4.74 9.42
C ALA A 408 -35.66 5.89 8.44
N TYR A 409 -35.50 5.58 7.14
CA TYR A 409 -35.45 6.59 6.08
C TYR A 409 -35.80 6.01 4.71
N GLN A 410 -36.06 6.92 3.77
CA GLN A 410 -36.33 6.62 2.37
C GLN A 410 -35.36 7.43 1.47
N ILE A 411 -34.97 6.84 0.34
CA ILE A 411 -34.40 7.59 -0.79
C ILE A 411 -35.51 7.76 -1.81
N GLN A 412 -35.73 8.98 -2.24
CA GLN A 412 -36.81 9.35 -3.13
C GLN A 412 -36.32 10.17 -4.31
N THR A 413 -37.02 10.04 -5.44
CA THR A 413 -36.75 10.84 -6.64
C THR A 413 -37.99 11.70 -6.97
N SER A 414 -37.74 12.82 -7.64
CA SER A 414 -38.76 13.74 -8.13
C SER A 414 -38.31 14.50 -9.38
N ASN A 415 -39.22 14.96 -10.21
CA ASN A 415 -38.94 15.88 -11.31
C ASN A 415 -39.35 17.33 -11.02
N ASP A 416 -40.18 17.56 -9.96
CA ASP A 416 -40.78 18.86 -9.62
C ASP A 416 -40.47 19.32 -8.18
N ALA A 417 -39.69 18.52 -7.41
CA ALA A 417 -39.43 18.68 -5.98
C ALA A 417 -40.71 18.70 -5.09
N GLY A 418 -41.85 18.41 -5.67
CA GLY A 418 -43.13 18.37 -4.99
C GLY A 418 -43.68 16.96 -4.84
N THR A 419 -43.70 16.19 -5.92
CA THR A 419 -44.16 14.82 -5.98
C THR A 419 -42.98 13.85 -5.91
N TRP A 420 -42.96 12.99 -4.89
CA TRP A 420 -41.83 12.14 -4.60
C TRP A 420 -42.15 10.65 -4.75
N THR A 421 -41.28 9.92 -5.45
CA THR A 421 -41.32 8.47 -5.64
C THR A 421 -40.24 7.82 -4.81
N THR A 422 -40.57 6.89 -3.93
CA THR A 422 -39.61 6.15 -3.12
C THR A 422 -38.92 5.08 -3.95
N ILE A 423 -37.61 5.09 -3.99
CA ILE A 423 -36.76 4.12 -4.69
C ILE A 423 -35.96 3.22 -3.72
N TYR A 424 -35.94 3.57 -2.45
CA TYR A 424 -35.37 2.76 -1.37
C TYR A 424 -36.02 3.12 -0.05
N SER A 425 -36.18 2.14 0.85
CA SER A 425 -36.62 2.39 2.22
C SER A 425 -36.00 1.39 3.20
N THR A 426 -35.75 1.84 4.42
CA THR A 426 -35.26 1.01 5.52
C THR A 426 -35.85 1.48 6.84
N THR A 427 -36.01 0.55 7.81
CA THR A 427 -36.30 0.80 9.22
C THR A 427 -35.18 0.33 10.14
N SER A 428 -34.04 -0.02 9.58
CA SER A 428 -32.86 -0.55 10.27
C SER A 428 -31.54 0.09 9.78
N GLY A 429 -31.56 1.41 9.56
CA GLY A 429 -30.37 2.20 9.22
C GLY A 429 -29.32 2.06 10.31
N LYS A 430 -28.04 1.94 9.91
CA LYS A 430 -26.92 1.62 10.82
C LYS A 430 -25.95 2.78 11.07
N GLY A 431 -26.16 3.94 10.42
CA GLY A 431 -25.20 5.04 10.47
C GLY A 431 -23.95 4.75 9.64
N PHE A 432 -22.89 5.52 9.85
CA PHE A 432 -21.63 5.45 9.11
C PHE A 432 -21.82 5.52 7.59
N LYS A 433 -20.92 4.88 6.83
CA LYS A 433 -21.04 4.83 5.37
C LYS A 433 -21.98 3.72 4.94
N GLN A 434 -22.98 4.11 4.16
CA GLN A 434 -23.94 3.19 3.56
C GLN A 434 -23.94 3.37 2.03
N THR A 435 -23.68 2.29 1.31
CA THR A 435 -23.78 2.26 -0.15
C THR A 435 -25.06 1.51 -0.54
N LEU A 436 -25.97 2.22 -1.19
CA LEU A 436 -27.30 1.72 -1.57
C LEU A 436 -27.37 1.57 -3.08
N ASN A 437 -27.55 0.35 -3.58
CA ASN A 437 -27.91 0.12 -4.97
C ASN A 437 -29.41 0.38 -5.11
N VAL A 438 -29.77 1.31 -5.97
CA VAL A 438 -31.15 1.77 -6.19
C VAL A 438 -31.46 1.82 -7.68
N THR A 439 -32.74 1.89 -8.03
CA THR A 439 -33.15 2.16 -9.40
C THR A 439 -34.28 3.17 -9.38
N GLY A 440 -34.04 4.31 -10.01
CA GLY A 440 -35.02 5.38 -10.10
C GLY A 440 -34.66 6.43 -11.15
N THR A 441 -35.59 7.30 -11.44
CA THR A 441 -35.41 8.39 -12.39
C THR A 441 -35.95 9.68 -11.79
N GLY A 442 -35.22 10.78 -11.90
CA GLY A 442 -35.64 12.08 -11.43
C GLY A 442 -34.55 13.14 -11.56
N ARG A 443 -34.97 14.41 -11.50
CA ARG A 443 -34.07 15.56 -11.39
C ARG A 443 -33.59 15.79 -9.97
N TYR A 444 -34.47 15.53 -9.01
CA TYR A 444 -34.21 15.70 -7.58
C TYR A 444 -34.08 14.35 -6.90
N VAL A 445 -33.12 14.22 -5.99
CA VAL A 445 -32.93 13.02 -5.15
C VAL A 445 -32.92 13.45 -3.70
N ARG A 446 -33.77 12.80 -2.86
CA ARG A 446 -33.98 13.13 -1.46
C ARG A 446 -33.69 11.97 -0.53
N MET A 447 -33.00 12.23 0.58
CA MET A 447 -33.06 11.43 1.80
C MET A 447 -34.20 11.98 2.67
N TYR A 448 -35.14 11.13 3.06
CA TYR A 448 -36.28 11.46 3.90
C TYR A 448 -36.27 10.58 5.15
N GLY A 449 -35.81 11.14 6.27
CA GLY A 449 -35.69 10.45 7.55
C GLY A 449 -36.99 10.49 8.34
N THR A 450 -37.42 9.34 8.87
CA THR A 450 -38.65 9.18 9.62
C THR A 450 -38.46 8.69 11.06
N ALA A 451 -37.25 8.23 11.40
CA ALA A 451 -36.85 7.93 12.78
C ALA A 451 -35.34 8.11 12.97
N ARG A 452 -34.96 8.72 14.08
CA ARG A 452 -33.57 9.03 14.48
C ARG A 452 -33.01 7.98 15.43
N ASN A 453 -31.68 7.86 15.49
CA ASN A 453 -31.00 6.99 16.46
C ASN A 453 -30.81 7.65 17.85
N SER A 454 -30.98 8.96 17.94
CA SER A 454 -30.64 9.74 19.13
C SER A 454 -31.64 10.90 19.35
N THR A 455 -31.43 11.67 20.41
CA THR A 455 -32.20 12.90 20.69
C THR A 455 -31.79 14.08 19.80
N TYR A 456 -30.66 13.97 19.10
CA TYR A 456 -30.23 14.93 18.07
C TYR A 456 -30.96 14.73 16.78
N GLY A 457 -30.79 15.66 15.82
CA GLY A 457 -31.39 15.58 14.49
C GLY A 457 -30.71 14.59 13.55
N TYR A 458 -30.83 14.83 12.24
CA TYR A 458 -30.12 14.10 11.20
C TYR A 458 -28.88 14.89 10.78
N SER A 459 -27.78 14.18 10.52
CA SER A 459 -26.54 14.79 10.04
C SER A 459 -25.83 13.87 9.05
N LEU A 460 -25.41 14.45 7.93
CA LEU A 460 -24.68 13.76 6.85
C LEU A 460 -23.38 14.51 6.55
N TRP A 461 -22.25 13.79 6.64
CA TRP A 461 -20.97 14.25 6.08
C TRP A 461 -21.04 14.29 4.56
N GLU A 462 -21.59 13.23 3.93
CA GLU A 462 -21.75 13.14 2.49
C GLU A 462 -23.05 12.45 2.07
N PHE A 463 -23.66 12.98 0.99
CA PHE A 463 -24.76 12.37 0.26
C PHE A 463 -24.43 12.36 -1.25
N GLN A 464 -23.89 11.26 -1.72
CA GLN A 464 -23.44 11.12 -3.10
C GLN A 464 -24.49 10.36 -3.91
N VAL A 465 -24.81 10.86 -5.09
CA VAL A 465 -25.77 10.27 -6.04
C VAL A 465 -25.05 9.93 -7.33
N TYR A 466 -25.12 8.68 -7.73
CA TYR A 466 -24.48 8.15 -8.93
C TYR A 466 -25.48 7.62 -9.93
N GLY A 467 -25.20 7.83 -11.20
CA GLY A 467 -26.07 7.37 -12.29
C GLY A 467 -25.66 7.93 -13.64
N THR A 468 -26.61 7.99 -14.58
CA THR A 468 -26.43 8.50 -15.93
C THR A 468 -27.42 9.63 -16.23
N GLY A 469 -27.06 10.54 -17.14
CA GLY A 469 -27.86 11.74 -17.44
C GLY A 469 -27.62 12.86 -16.42
N GLY A 470 -28.63 13.66 -16.08
CA GLY A 470 -28.44 14.83 -15.22
C GLY A 470 -27.56 15.90 -15.89
N ALA A 471 -26.94 16.75 -15.08
CA ALA A 471 -25.95 17.73 -15.50
C ALA A 471 -24.74 17.69 -14.53
N PRO A 472 -23.93 16.61 -14.51
CA PRO A 472 -22.90 16.43 -13.53
C PRO A 472 -21.81 17.52 -13.60
N THR A 473 -21.27 17.86 -12.43
CA THR A 473 -20.06 18.69 -12.30
C THR A 473 -18.89 17.74 -12.04
N ALA A 474 -17.78 17.90 -12.76
CA ALA A 474 -16.60 17.08 -12.54
C ALA A 474 -16.03 17.35 -11.13
N PRO A 475 -15.81 16.34 -10.29
CA PRO A 475 -15.10 16.52 -9.04
C PRO A 475 -13.61 16.88 -9.29
N PRO A 476 -12.91 17.42 -8.28
CA PRO A 476 -11.47 17.64 -8.37
C PRO A 476 -10.74 16.34 -8.72
N PRO A 477 -9.66 16.39 -9.53
CA PRO A 477 -8.85 15.22 -9.80
C PRO A 477 -8.18 14.72 -8.51
N VAL A 478 -8.28 13.42 -8.27
CA VAL A 478 -7.55 12.77 -7.18
C VAL A 478 -6.15 12.42 -7.71
N PRO A 479 -5.06 12.70 -6.96
CA PRO A 479 -3.73 12.23 -7.33
C PRO A 479 -3.70 10.71 -7.53
N PRO A 480 -2.88 10.19 -8.46
CA PRO A 480 -2.75 8.75 -8.63
C PRO A 480 -2.14 8.12 -7.38
N ASP A 481 -2.59 6.90 -7.05
CA ASP A 481 -1.98 6.12 -5.97
C ASP A 481 -0.50 5.84 -6.28
N PRO A 482 0.39 5.93 -5.27
CA PRO A 482 1.75 5.46 -5.41
C PRO A 482 1.78 3.94 -5.60
N THR A 483 2.85 3.44 -6.24
CA THR A 483 3.14 2.01 -6.29
C THR A 483 4.06 1.67 -5.13
N PHE A 484 3.73 0.67 -4.31
CA PHE A 484 4.61 0.22 -3.23
C PHE A 484 5.44 -1.01 -3.63
N PRO A 485 6.73 -1.07 -3.23
CA PRO A 485 7.43 -0.03 -2.50
C PRO A 485 7.63 1.24 -3.34
N ALA A 486 7.32 2.41 -2.76
CA ALA A 486 7.57 3.69 -3.39
C ALA A 486 9.08 3.93 -3.46
N THR A 487 9.60 4.30 -4.62
CA THR A 487 11.06 4.35 -4.88
C THR A 487 11.58 5.73 -5.25
N ARG A 488 10.72 6.64 -5.66
CA ARG A 488 11.11 8.01 -6.02
C ARG A 488 11.21 8.88 -4.76
N LEU A 489 12.44 9.11 -4.31
CA LEU A 489 12.70 9.99 -3.17
C LEU A 489 12.29 11.44 -3.53
N VAL A 490 11.37 12.03 -2.77
CA VAL A 490 10.84 13.39 -2.99
C VAL A 490 11.22 14.38 -1.88
N PHE A 491 11.58 13.87 -0.71
CA PHE A 491 12.15 14.65 0.40
C PHE A 491 13.15 13.79 1.15
N ALA A 492 14.29 14.40 1.53
CA ALA A 492 15.29 13.77 2.36
C ALA A 492 15.99 14.79 3.25
N ASP A 493 16.22 14.41 4.50
CA ASP A 493 17.21 15.06 5.36
C ASP A 493 18.01 14.00 6.12
N GLU A 494 19.31 13.97 5.85
CA GLU A 494 20.29 13.04 6.44
C GLU A 494 20.99 13.66 7.65
N PHE A 495 20.68 14.88 8.02
CA PHE A 495 21.29 15.64 9.10
C PHE A 495 22.83 15.64 9.11
N ASN A 496 23.44 15.60 7.92
CA ASN A 496 24.91 15.50 7.69
C ASN A 496 25.70 16.80 7.95
N GLY A 497 25.14 17.74 8.73
CA GLY A 497 25.80 18.98 9.07
C GLY A 497 26.91 18.82 10.13
N PRO A 498 27.77 19.86 10.31
CA PRO A 498 28.81 19.84 11.33
C PRO A 498 28.21 19.84 12.74
N ALA A 499 28.98 19.37 13.72
CA ALA A 499 28.58 19.39 15.11
C ALA A 499 28.18 20.81 15.56
N GLY A 500 27.02 20.94 16.23
CA GLY A 500 26.43 22.22 16.60
C GLY A 500 25.60 22.90 15.50
N GLY A 501 25.65 22.39 14.26
CA GLY A 501 24.81 22.86 13.15
C GLY A 501 23.32 22.71 13.45
N LYS A 502 22.49 23.61 12.87
CA LYS A 502 21.05 23.64 13.12
C LYS A 502 20.29 22.97 11.96
N PRO A 503 19.04 22.52 12.19
CA PRO A 503 18.18 22.03 11.09
C PRO A 503 18.13 23.04 9.94
N ASP A 504 18.11 22.53 8.70
CA ASP A 504 18.08 23.34 7.51
C ASP A 504 16.74 24.12 7.40
N PRO A 505 16.78 25.48 7.46
CA PRO A 505 15.57 26.30 7.40
C PRO A 505 14.87 26.25 6.03
N ALA A 506 15.50 25.70 4.98
CA ALA A 506 14.84 25.45 3.72
C ALA A 506 13.92 24.23 3.76
N LYS A 507 14.16 23.30 4.71
CA LYS A 507 13.38 22.07 4.92
C LYS A 507 12.46 22.17 6.13
N TRP A 508 12.93 22.81 7.21
CA TRP A 508 12.27 22.80 8.50
C TRP A 508 11.89 24.19 8.99
N THR A 509 10.69 24.29 9.51
CA THR A 509 10.18 25.42 10.30
C THR A 509 10.27 25.02 11.76
N ILE A 510 10.87 25.88 12.59
CA ILE A 510 10.91 25.68 14.03
C ILE A 510 9.59 26.16 14.62
N ASP A 511 9.09 25.44 15.61
CA ASP A 511 7.79 25.72 16.25
C ASP A 511 7.97 25.98 17.74
N PRO A 512 8.44 27.19 18.12
CA PRO A 512 8.69 27.56 19.52
C PRO A 512 7.38 27.86 20.25
N GLY A 513 7.39 27.59 21.55
CA GLY A 513 6.24 27.88 22.40
C GLY A 513 5.93 26.79 23.41
N THR A 514 4.78 26.90 24.04
CA THR A 514 4.28 25.84 24.94
C THR A 514 3.62 24.76 24.16
N GLY A 515 3.78 23.50 24.61
CA GLY A 515 3.03 22.37 24.08
C GLY A 515 1.54 22.41 24.44
N GLN A 516 0.81 21.43 23.90
CA GLN A 516 -0.61 21.18 24.20
C GLN A 516 -0.73 20.02 25.20
N ASN A 517 -1.94 19.48 25.44
CA ASN A 517 -2.16 18.26 26.25
C ASN A 517 -1.49 18.27 27.64
N GLY A 518 -1.42 19.44 28.32
CA GLY A 518 -0.81 19.54 29.64
C GLY A 518 0.72 19.43 29.65
N GLU A 519 1.39 19.48 28.49
CA GLU A 519 2.84 19.40 28.37
C GLU A 519 3.57 20.47 29.23
N LEU A 520 4.75 20.12 29.77
CA LEU A 520 5.45 20.89 30.76
C LEU A 520 6.65 21.69 30.23
N GLN A 521 7.13 21.43 29.03
CA GLN A 521 8.24 22.12 28.40
C GLN A 521 7.82 23.44 27.71
N TYR A 522 8.82 24.25 27.44
CA TYR A 522 8.83 25.27 26.42
C TYR A 522 9.69 24.79 25.26
N TYR A 523 9.15 24.68 24.04
CA TYR A 523 9.89 24.40 22.82
C TYR A 523 10.69 25.65 22.44
N THR A 524 12.01 25.51 22.31
CA THR A 524 12.91 26.65 22.06
C THR A 524 13.14 26.88 20.58
N ASP A 525 13.55 28.09 20.22
CA ASP A 525 14.02 28.43 18.89
C ASP A 525 15.45 27.87 18.68
N ASN A 526 15.54 26.57 18.32
CA ASN A 526 16.80 25.84 18.05
C ASN A 526 17.80 25.69 19.20
N ALA A 527 17.52 26.15 20.44
CA ALA A 527 18.46 25.95 21.54
C ALA A 527 18.61 24.49 21.93
N ASN A 528 17.53 23.71 21.80
CA ASN A 528 17.45 22.27 22.11
C ASN A 528 17.62 21.35 20.91
N ALA A 529 18.07 21.84 19.76
CA ALA A 529 18.35 21.03 18.59
C ALA A 529 19.70 21.37 17.97
N ALA A 530 20.47 20.35 17.63
CA ALA A 530 21.74 20.51 16.91
C ALA A 530 22.17 19.19 16.26
N MET A 531 22.86 19.27 15.14
CA MET A 531 23.52 18.12 14.55
C MET A 531 24.75 17.72 15.39
N ASN A 532 25.01 16.43 15.52
CA ASN A 532 26.13 15.92 16.29
C ASN A 532 27.45 15.83 15.50
N GLY A 533 27.43 16.10 14.19
CA GLY A 533 28.58 15.96 13.29
C GLY A 533 28.86 14.53 12.82
N SER A 534 27.97 13.58 13.17
CA SER A 534 28.06 12.17 12.78
C SER A 534 26.80 11.72 12.01
N GLY A 535 26.14 12.67 11.32
CA GLY A 535 24.94 12.38 10.52
C GLY A 535 23.66 12.23 11.35
N GLN A 536 23.53 12.92 12.48
CA GLN A 536 22.31 12.83 13.30
C GLN A 536 21.92 14.19 13.84
N LEU A 537 20.62 14.46 13.86
CA LEU A 537 20.02 15.53 14.64
C LEU A 537 19.81 15.04 16.08
N VAL A 538 20.25 15.84 17.03
CA VAL A 538 19.99 15.67 18.47
C VAL A 538 18.90 16.65 18.88
N MET A 539 17.75 16.14 19.33
CA MET A 539 16.69 16.93 20.00
C MET A 539 16.79 16.63 21.48
N GLU A 540 17.06 17.68 22.29
CA GLU A 540 17.42 17.50 23.69
C GLU A 540 16.37 18.07 24.65
N ALA A 541 15.89 17.23 25.55
CA ALA A 541 15.06 17.62 26.70
C ALA A 541 15.95 18.05 27.86
N ARG A 542 15.72 19.24 28.39
CA ARG A 542 16.52 19.80 29.50
C ARG A 542 15.64 20.24 30.66
N ARG A 543 16.20 20.17 31.85
CA ARG A 543 15.62 20.78 33.05
C ARG A 543 16.19 22.20 33.20
N GLU A 544 15.59 23.15 32.51
CA GLU A 544 15.94 24.57 32.53
C GLU A 544 14.69 25.43 32.32
N THR A 545 14.69 26.63 32.84
CA THR A 545 13.52 27.53 32.80
C THR A 545 13.53 28.37 31.51
N ALA A 546 12.47 28.30 30.74
CA ALA A 546 12.22 29.17 29.59
C ALA A 546 10.71 29.31 29.35
N GLY A 547 10.25 30.46 28.87
CA GLY A 547 8.84 30.73 28.54
C GLY A 547 7.83 30.42 29.65
N GLY A 548 8.28 30.57 30.94
CA GLY A 548 7.44 30.28 32.12
C GLY A 548 7.29 28.77 32.43
N ARG A 549 8.05 27.90 31.74
CA ARG A 549 8.10 26.45 31.96
C ARG A 549 9.40 26.02 32.62
N ALA A 550 9.39 24.91 33.34
CA ALA A 550 10.57 24.38 34.07
C ALA A 550 11.46 23.46 33.22
N TYR A 551 11.04 23.17 32.03
CA TYR A 551 11.74 22.30 31.06
C TYR A 551 11.79 22.97 29.70
N THR A 552 12.82 22.63 28.92
CA THR A 552 12.92 23.01 27.51
C THR A 552 13.08 21.78 26.66
N SER A 553 12.61 21.87 25.39
CA SER A 553 12.75 20.83 24.39
C SER A 553 12.68 21.43 22.99
N HIS A 554 12.45 20.58 21.99
CA HIS A 554 12.39 20.99 20.58
C HIS A 554 11.19 20.40 19.85
N ARG A 555 10.60 21.23 18.96
CA ARG A 555 9.60 20.84 17.94
C ARG A 555 9.92 21.54 16.63
N MET A 556 9.91 20.78 15.54
CA MET A 556 10.08 21.29 14.19
C MET A 556 9.16 20.58 13.21
N ASN A 557 8.86 21.25 12.11
CA ASN A 557 7.92 20.72 11.12
C ASN A 557 8.30 21.18 9.71
N THR A 558 7.67 20.58 8.68
CA THR A 558 7.88 20.98 7.28
C THR A 558 6.81 21.93 6.74
N SER A 559 6.00 22.57 7.61
CA SER A 559 4.96 23.51 7.19
C SER A 559 5.53 24.62 6.31
N ASN A 560 4.82 25.00 5.24
CA ASN A 560 5.26 25.98 4.25
C ASN A 560 6.58 25.65 3.51
N ARG A 561 7.13 24.44 3.69
CA ARG A 561 8.36 23.94 3.03
C ARG A 561 8.09 22.74 2.17
N PHE A 562 7.48 21.71 2.75
CA PHE A 562 7.19 20.46 2.08
C PHE A 562 5.89 19.85 2.60
N HIS A 563 5.04 19.44 1.69
CA HIS A 563 3.82 18.69 1.96
C HIS A 563 3.78 17.47 1.05
N VAL A 564 3.18 16.40 1.52
CA VAL A 564 2.99 15.17 0.75
C VAL A 564 1.54 14.71 0.84
N GLN A 565 1.01 14.22 -0.24
CA GLN A 565 -0.22 13.43 -0.28
C GLN A 565 0.13 12.09 -0.91
N TYR A 566 -0.05 11.02 -0.17
CA TYR A 566 0.30 9.66 -0.53
C TYR A 566 1.80 9.42 -0.69
N GLY A 567 2.21 8.19 -0.46
CA GLY A 567 3.60 7.77 -0.53
C GLY A 567 4.05 7.04 0.74
N ARG A 568 5.36 6.83 0.85
CA ARG A 568 6.00 6.31 2.06
C ARG A 568 6.72 7.45 2.77
N VAL A 569 6.36 7.69 4.02
CA VAL A 569 6.99 8.67 4.91
C VAL A 569 7.68 7.91 6.03
N GLU A 570 8.98 8.12 6.21
CA GLU A 570 9.73 7.41 7.24
C GLU A 570 10.79 8.28 7.91
N ALA A 571 11.09 7.94 9.17
CA ALA A 571 12.22 8.49 9.90
C ALA A 571 12.93 7.39 10.70
N ARG A 572 14.27 7.47 10.76
CA ARG A 572 15.07 6.58 11.59
C ARG A 572 15.45 7.29 12.88
N ILE A 573 14.86 6.82 13.98
CA ILE A 573 14.87 7.52 15.26
C ILE A 573 15.31 6.59 16.37
N LYS A 574 16.09 7.13 17.34
CA LYS A 574 16.33 6.55 18.66
C LYS A 574 15.70 7.44 19.72
N VAL A 575 14.77 6.89 20.47
CA VAL A 575 13.98 7.62 21.48
C VAL A 575 14.64 7.61 22.87
N PRO A 576 14.41 8.61 23.71
CA PRO A 576 14.88 8.60 25.11
C PRO A 576 14.01 7.70 25.99
N ARG A 577 14.63 7.15 27.07
CA ARG A 577 13.93 6.44 28.14
C ARG A 577 13.82 7.32 29.39
N GLY A 578 12.68 7.29 30.08
CA GLY A 578 12.45 7.97 31.34
C GLY A 578 11.01 8.45 31.48
N ASN A 579 10.52 8.55 32.72
CA ASN A 579 9.17 9.03 32.99
C ASN A 579 8.98 10.45 32.47
N GLY A 580 7.81 10.71 31.85
CA GLY A 580 7.44 12.02 31.33
C GLY A 580 7.99 12.35 29.95
N PHE A 581 8.81 11.52 29.30
CA PHE A 581 9.19 11.76 27.90
C PHE A 581 8.15 11.20 26.94
N TRP A 582 7.88 12.01 25.89
CA TRP A 582 6.93 11.68 24.84
C TRP A 582 7.48 12.14 23.48
N PRO A 583 8.41 11.37 22.90
CA PRO A 583 8.86 11.56 21.53
C PRO A 583 7.77 11.20 20.54
N ALA A 584 7.63 12.00 19.48
CA ALA A 584 6.67 11.76 18.39
C ALA A 584 7.22 12.11 17.02
N PHE A 585 6.81 11.32 16.03
CA PHE A 585 6.95 11.57 14.61
C PHE A 585 5.58 11.40 13.96
N TRP A 586 5.04 12.48 13.43
CA TRP A 586 3.65 12.59 13.04
C TRP A 586 3.43 13.60 11.91
N MET A 587 2.21 13.70 11.43
CA MET A 587 1.85 14.59 10.32
C MET A 587 0.53 15.30 10.62
N MET A 588 0.44 16.55 10.18
CA MET A 588 -0.75 17.39 10.29
C MET A 588 -1.23 17.78 8.90
N GLY A 589 -2.55 17.79 8.69
CA GLY A 589 -3.15 18.24 7.44
C GLY A 589 -2.74 19.67 7.08
N ALA A 590 -2.28 19.88 5.84
CA ALA A 590 -1.70 21.15 5.41
C ALA A 590 -2.71 22.30 5.36
N ASP A 591 -3.99 22.04 5.29
CA ASP A 591 -5.07 23.02 5.37
C ASP A 591 -5.25 23.62 6.78
N PHE A 592 -4.62 23.05 7.82
CA PHE A 592 -4.43 23.71 9.10
C PHE A 592 -3.79 25.10 8.95
N LEU A 593 -2.82 25.22 8.04
CA LEU A 593 -2.14 26.48 7.74
C LEU A 593 -3.07 27.51 7.06
N GLN A 594 -4.20 27.07 6.54
CA GLN A 594 -5.24 27.87 5.89
C GLN A 594 -6.41 28.16 6.84
N GLY A 595 -6.27 27.80 8.13
CA GLY A 595 -7.25 28.10 9.18
C GLY A 595 -8.27 26.97 9.42
N ARG A 596 -8.12 25.79 8.84
CA ARG A 596 -8.95 24.64 9.17
C ARG A 596 -8.51 24.10 10.53
N PRO A 597 -9.35 24.17 11.58
CA PRO A 597 -8.93 23.80 12.92
C PRO A 597 -8.80 22.28 13.06
N TRP A 598 -7.95 21.83 13.99
CA TRP A 598 -7.93 20.45 14.45
C TRP A 598 -9.28 20.08 15.12
N PRO A 599 -9.81 18.87 14.96
CA PRO A 599 -9.30 17.73 14.18
C PRO A 599 -9.80 17.65 12.73
N TYR A 600 -10.41 18.72 12.19
CA TYR A 600 -11.02 18.76 10.85
C TYR A 600 -9.99 18.66 9.70
N ASN A 601 -8.74 19.05 9.99
CA ASN A 601 -7.62 18.96 9.07
C ASN A 601 -6.96 17.56 9.04
N GLY A 602 -7.35 16.65 9.96
CA GLY A 602 -6.72 15.33 10.10
C GLY A 602 -5.34 15.38 10.74
N GLU A 603 -4.96 14.29 11.44
CA GLU A 603 -3.64 14.06 12.02
C GLU A 603 -3.27 12.58 11.87
N ILE A 604 -1.99 12.31 11.56
CA ILE A 604 -1.45 10.96 11.32
C ILE A 604 -0.23 10.79 12.23
N ASP A 605 -0.38 10.04 13.32
CA ASP A 605 0.73 9.75 14.24
C ASP A 605 1.43 8.47 13.78
N ILE A 606 2.59 8.65 13.13
CA ILE A 606 3.40 7.55 12.63
C ILE A 606 4.06 6.81 13.78
N MET A 607 4.56 7.57 14.76
CA MET A 607 5.19 7.02 15.96
C MET A 607 4.94 7.92 17.16
N GLU A 608 4.41 7.35 18.22
CA GLU A 608 4.42 7.89 19.56
C GLU A 608 4.94 6.84 20.54
N ILE A 609 5.81 7.26 21.47
CA ILE A 609 6.36 6.37 22.50
C ILE A 609 6.34 7.09 23.84
N LEU A 610 5.92 6.38 24.89
CA LEU A 610 6.05 6.89 26.26
C LEU A 610 7.39 6.42 26.84
N GLY A 611 8.27 7.35 27.17
CA GLY A 611 9.61 7.02 27.66
C GLY A 611 9.63 6.17 28.93
N ARG A 612 8.53 6.14 29.70
CA ARG A 612 8.34 5.22 30.84
C ARG A 612 8.16 3.76 30.45
N ASP A 613 7.68 3.51 29.21
CA ASP A 613 7.44 2.16 28.68
C ASP A 613 7.88 2.06 27.20
N PRO A 614 9.19 2.05 26.92
CA PRO A 614 9.70 1.99 25.56
C PRO A 614 9.58 0.59 24.92
N TYR A 615 8.85 -0.32 25.53
CA TYR A 615 8.43 -1.60 24.96
C TYR A 615 7.11 -1.48 24.20
N ARG A 616 6.54 -0.27 24.07
CA ARG A 616 5.30 0.00 23.35
C ARG A 616 5.48 1.16 22.39
N SER A 617 4.96 0.97 21.18
CA SER A 617 4.77 2.05 20.21
C SER A 617 3.29 2.20 19.89
N TYR A 618 2.89 3.42 19.60
CA TYR A 618 1.51 3.77 19.25
C TYR A 618 1.49 4.42 17.89
N THR A 619 0.48 4.09 17.10
CA THR A 619 0.15 4.75 15.85
C THR A 619 -1.32 5.14 15.88
N THR A 620 -1.67 6.35 15.49
CA THR A 620 -3.03 6.85 15.66
C THR A 620 -3.44 7.74 14.48
N LEU A 621 -4.71 7.73 14.15
CA LEU A 621 -5.36 8.63 13.21
C LEU A 621 -6.41 9.46 13.95
N HIS A 622 -6.38 10.78 13.75
CA HIS A 622 -7.36 11.70 14.31
C HIS A 622 -8.15 12.41 13.23
N ALA A 623 -9.46 12.45 13.40
CA ALA A 623 -10.41 13.10 12.51
C ALA A 623 -11.65 13.59 13.31
N PRO A 624 -12.55 14.39 12.75
CA PRO A 624 -13.70 14.93 13.47
C PRO A 624 -14.54 13.91 14.23
N ALA A 625 -14.72 12.73 13.66
CA ALA A 625 -15.53 11.66 14.25
C ALA A 625 -14.75 10.73 15.21
N TYR A 626 -13.44 10.78 15.22
CA TYR A 626 -12.54 9.96 16.05
C TYR A 626 -11.24 10.71 16.32
N ASN A 627 -11.09 11.23 17.54
CA ASN A 627 -9.94 12.07 17.93
C ASN A 627 -9.66 12.01 19.43
N GLY A 628 -8.56 12.59 19.87
CA GLY A 628 -8.10 12.59 21.25
C GLY A 628 -7.98 11.15 21.76
N GLY A 629 -8.47 10.84 22.94
CA GLY A 629 -8.49 9.47 23.49
C GLY A 629 -9.37 8.48 22.74
N GLY A 630 -10.17 8.93 21.77
CA GLY A 630 -10.99 8.11 20.86
C GLY A 630 -10.40 7.97 19.45
N GLY A 631 -9.15 8.37 19.22
CA GLY A 631 -8.45 8.23 17.95
C GLY A 631 -8.48 6.78 17.44
N TYR A 632 -8.34 6.60 16.12
CA TYR A 632 -8.32 5.28 15.50
C TYR A 632 -6.88 4.81 15.30
N GLY A 633 -6.41 3.90 16.14
CA GLY A 633 -5.02 3.49 16.17
C GLY A 633 -4.80 2.13 16.81
N GLN A 634 -3.51 1.78 16.92
CA GLN A 634 -3.06 0.53 17.50
C GLN A 634 -1.86 0.74 18.40
N GLU A 635 -1.89 0.12 19.58
CA GLU A 635 -0.71 -0.15 20.40
C GLU A 635 -0.03 -1.42 19.89
N HIS A 636 1.30 -1.39 19.77
CA HIS A 636 2.11 -2.58 19.50
C HIS A 636 3.11 -2.82 20.62
N VAL A 637 3.15 -4.05 21.13
CA VAL A 637 4.04 -4.46 22.24
C VAL A 637 5.26 -5.17 21.68
N TRP A 638 6.45 -4.69 22.03
CA TRP A 638 7.73 -5.19 21.57
C TRP A 638 8.39 -6.07 22.63
N THR A 639 9.19 -7.03 22.19
CA THR A 639 10.01 -7.85 23.07
C THR A 639 11.33 -7.19 23.47
N SER A 640 11.72 -6.12 22.78
CA SER A 640 12.94 -5.32 23.01
C SER A 640 12.60 -3.89 23.35
N ASP A 641 13.49 -3.23 24.10
CA ASP A 641 13.41 -1.82 24.47
C ASP A 641 13.81 -0.96 23.27
N LEU A 642 12.85 -0.23 22.69
CA LEU A 642 13.03 0.64 21.51
C LEU A 642 13.98 1.83 21.78
N SER A 643 14.28 2.18 23.04
CA SER A 643 15.21 3.25 23.37
C SER A 643 16.69 2.86 23.25
N THR A 644 17.00 1.57 23.06
CA THR A 644 18.38 1.05 23.03
C THR A 644 19.05 1.18 21.68
N ALA A 645 18.29 1.23 20.58
CA ALA A 645 18.77 1.29 19.21
C ALA A 645 17.99 2.32 18.36
N PHE A 646 18.45 2.54 17.14
CA PHE A 646 17.67 3.23 16.11
C PHE A 646 16.68 2.27 15.47
N HIS A 647 15.45 2.75 15.27
CA HIS A 647 14.38 2.07 14.56
C HIS A 647 13.85 2.95 13.44
N VAL A 648 13.36 2.35 12.35
CA VAL A 648 12.70 3.04 11.24
C VAL A 648 11.20 3.00 11.48
N TYR A 649 10.60 4.16 11.70
CA TYR A 649 9.15 4.33 11.83
C TYR A 649 8.60 4.86 10.52
N ALA A 650 7.60 4.20 9.94
CA ALA A 650 7.11 4.53 8.62
C ALA A 650 5.59 4.41 8.49
N VAL A 651 5.02 5.20 7.58
CA VAL A 651 3.67 5.01 7.04
C VAL A 651 3.74 4.89 5.52
N GLU A 652 3.07 3.88 4.97
CA GLU A 652 2.76 3.75 3.55
C GLU A 652 1.29 4.11 3.37
N TRP A 653 1.03 5.13 2.57
CA TRP A 653 -0.28 5.77 2.47
C TRP A 653 -0.72 5.94 1.02
N ASP A 654 -1.92 5.47 0.70
CA ASP A 654 -2.59 5.60 -0.60
C ASP A 654 -4.08 5.96 -0.43
N SER A 655 -4.83 6.03 -1.54
CA SER A 655 -6.28 6.33 -1.51
C SER A 655 -7.14 5.26 -0.83
N LYS A 656 -6.57 4.10 -0.47
CA LYS A 656 -7.28 2.97 0.13
C LYS A 656 -7.04 2.83 1.63
N GLY A 657 -5.96 3.44 2.13
CA GLY A 657 -5.63 3.35 3.55
C GLY A 657 -4.18 3.66 3.89
N MET A 658 -3.80 3.35 5.11
CA MET A 658 -2.46 3.58 5.66
C MET A 658 -1.93 2.33 6.33
N ARG A 659 -0.71 1.96 6.01
CA ARG A 659 0.05 0.89 6.63
C ARG A 659 1.17 1.50 7.46
N PHE A 660 1.17 1.21 8.74
CA PHE A 660 2.20 1.68 9.66
C PHE A 660 3.21 0.56 9.94
N LEU A 661 4.49 0.92 9.92
CA LEU A 661 5.58 -0.04 10.08
C LEU A 661 6.62 0.47 11.09
N VAL A 662 7.18 -0.46 11.86
CA VAL A 662 8.42 -0.23 12.63
C VAL A 662 9.46 -1.23 12.13
N ASP A 663 10.58 -0.73 11.66
CA ASP A 663 11.57 -1.45 10.86
C ASP A 663 10.91 -2.03 9.59
N SER A 664 10.63 -3.30 9.51
CA SER A 664 9.87 -3.91 8.41
C SER A 664 8.60 -4.58 8.89
N THR A 665 8.28 -4.44 10.18
CA THR A 665 7.10 -5.07 10.78
C THR A 665 5.90 -4.15 10.65
N GLU A 666 4.84 -4.63 9.99
CA GLU A 666 3.54 -3.94 10.00
C GLU A 666 2.94 -3.99 11.40
N VAL A 667 2.72 -2.83 11.99
CA VAL A 667 2.14 -2.70 13.34
C VAL A 667 0.66 -2.34 13.29
N PHE A 668 0.19 -1.75 12.19
CA PHE A 668 -1.21 -1.38 12.02
C PHE A 668 -1.52 -1.13 10.54
N TYR A 669 -2.73 -1.53 10.11
CA TYR A 669 -3.30 -1.15 8.83
C TYR A 669 -4.68 -0.50 9.02
N ALA A 670 -4.78 0.79 8.71
CA ALA A 670 -6.03 1.52 8.68
C ALA A 670 -6.62 1.51 7.26
N SER A 671 -7.57 0.64 6.99
CA SER A 671 -8.31 0.64 5.73
C SER A 671 -9.33 1.78 5.70
N LYS A 672 -9.33 2.62 4.66
CA LYS A 672 -10.32 3.67 4.45
C LYS A 672 -11.75 3.12 4.49
N GLU A 673 -11.99 1.99 3.81
CA GLU A 673 -13.31 1.34 3.81
C GLU A 673 -13.77 0.97 5.22
N THR A 674 -12.87 0.40 6.05
CA THR A 674 -13.19 0.02 7.43
C THR A 674 -13.45 1.25 8.30
N VAL A 675 -12.64 2.29 8.19
CA VAL A 675 -12.81 3.54 8.94
C VAL A 675 -14.15 4.19 8.60
N GLU A 676 -14.46 4.34 7.31
CA GLU A 676 -15.73 4.93 6.85
C GLU A 676 -16.97 4.10 7.24
N ALA A 677 -16.80 2.79 7.35
CA ALA A 677 -17.89 1.88 7.76
C ALA A 677 -18.10 1.80 9.28
N THR A 678 -17.11 2.19 10.11
CA THR A 678 -17.14 1.90 11.55
C THR A 678 -16.78 3.06 12.47
N ARG A 679 -16.12 4.12 11.96
CA ARG A 679 -15.61 5.24 12.75
C ARG A 679 -16.14 6.59 12.30
N GLY A 680 -16.16 6.83 11.00
CA GLY A 680 -16.58 8.10 10.41
C GLY A 680 -15.83 8.40 9.10
N PRO A 681 -15.94 9.63 8.58
CA PRO A 681 -15.33 9.95 7.30
C PRO A 681 -13.79 9.85 7.35
N TRP A 682 -13.22 9.44 6.22
CA TRP A 682 -11.77 9.43 5.97
C TRP A 682 -11.32 10.80 5.48
N VAL A 683 -10.59 11.54 6.32
CA VAL A 683 -10.20 12.94 6.06
C VAL A 683 -8.78 13.08 5.52
N TYR A 684 -8.13 12.01 5.08
CA TYR A 684 -6.69 12.02 4.77
C TYR A 684 -6.37 12.11 3.28
N ASP A 685 -7.34 12.40 2.41
CA ASP A 685 -7.12 12.48 0.95
C ASP A 685 -6.70 13.89 0.50
N HIS A 686 -5.78 14.50 1.22
CA HIS A 686 -5.21 15.82 0.92
C HIS A 686 -3.75 15.91 1.44
N PRO A 687 -2.98 16.97 1.11
CA PRO A 687 -1.59 17.07 1.57
C PRO A 687 -1.43 17.22 3.08
N PHE A 688 -0.36 16.62 3.64
CA PHE A 688 0.07 16.70 5.03
C PHE A 688 1.52 17.16 5.14
N TYR A 689 1.89 17.85 6.22
CA TYR A 689 3.25 18.19 6.56
C TYR A 689 3.75 17.41 7.76
N LEU A 690 5.07 17.17 7.83
CA LEU A 690 5.72 16.35 8.84
C LEU A 690 6.04 17.15 10.08
N ILE A 691 5.99 16.49 11.25
CA ILE A 691 6.34 17.07 12.55
C ILE A 691 7.20 16.09 13.34
N LEU A 692 8.26 16.62 13.98
CA LEU A 692 9.10 15.93 14.94
C LEU A 692 9.10 16.71 16.23
N ASN A 693 8.86 16.05 17.38
CA ASN A 693 8.99 16.68 18.69
C ASN A 693 9.40 15.68 19.78
N LEU A 694 9.96 16.23 20.84
CA LEU A 694 10.19 15.54 22.11
C LEU A 694 9.43 16.29 23.20
N ALA A 695 8.23 15.89 23.54
CA ALA A 695 7.44 16.47 24.63
C ALA A 695 7.92 15.98 25.99
N ILE A 696 7.64 16.78 27.03
CA ILE A 696 7.97 16.48 28.42
C ILE A 696 6.73 16.69 29.26
N GLY A 697 6.28 15.66 29.97
CA GLY A 697 5.03 15.69 30.71
C GLY A 697 3.82 15.71 29.82
N GLY A 698 2.67 15.88 30.38
CA GLY A 698 1.37 15.91 29.71
C GLY A 698 0.39 14.94 30.33
N ASP A 699 -0.85 15.02 29.83
CA ASP A 699 -1.97 14.22 30.36
C ASP A 699 -1.76 12.72 30.18
N TRP A 700 -1.06 12.31 29.13
CA TRP A 700 -0.82 10.91 28.80
C TRP A 700 0.50 10.35 29.38
N PRO A 701 1.69 10.94 29.14
CA PRO A 701 2.93 10.42 29.71
C PRO A 701 3.03 10.62 31.24
N GLY A 702 2.29 11.57 31.81
CA GLY A 702 2.47 12.04 33.18
C GLY A 702 3.75 12.87 33.37
N PRO A 703 3.98 13.44 34.54
CA PRO A 703 5.15 14.28 34.81
C PRO A 703 6.45 13.48 34.92
N PRO A 704 7.62 14.09 34.62
CA PRO A 704 8.90 13.57 35.03
C PRO A 704 8.99 13.41 36.55
N ASP A 705 9.77 12.45 37.01
CA ASP A 705 10.06 12.23 38.44
C ASP A 705 11.55 12.36 38.78
N ALA A 706 11.93 11.96 40.00
CA ALA A 706 13.32 12.05 40.44
C ALA A 706 14.28 11.10 39.70
N SER A 707 13.74 10.04 39.08
CA SER A 707 14.51 9.07 38.28
C SER A 707 14.66 9.47 36.82
N THR A 708 13.89 10.46 36.34
CA THR A 708 13.93 10.92 34.96
C THR A 708 15.28 11.56 34.62
N PRO A 709 16.06 11.02 33.69
CA PRO A 709 17.34 11.56 33.33
C PRO A 709 17.21 12.87 32.57
N PHE A 710 18.03 13.89 32.96
CA PHE A 710 18.19 15.13 32.21
C PHE A 710 19.67 15.48 32.13
N PRO A 711 20.20 15.94 30.98
CA PRO A 711 19.48 16.01 29.70
C PRO A 711 19.17 14.63 29.11
N ALA A 712 18.11 14.56 28.34
CA ALA A 712 17.77 13.37 27.57
C ALA A 712 17.64 13.71 26.07
N GLN A 713 17.93 12.75 25.20
CA GLN A 713 18.05 13.01 23.76
C GLN A 713 17.19 12.06 22.93
N MET A 714 16.47 12.61 22.01
CA MET A 714 15.94 11.92 20.82
C MET A 714 16.92 12.17 19.67
N LEU A 715 17.41 11.09 19.06
CA LEU A 715 18.33 11.15 17.93
C LEU A 715 17.58 10.80 16.65
N VAL A 716 17.71 11.63 15.63
CA VAL A 716 17.12 11.41 14.31
C VAL A 716 18.26 11.25 13.30
N ASP A 717 18.35 10.09 12.66
CA ASP A 717 19.37 9.74 11.69
C ASP A 717 19.00 10.29 10.30
N TYR A 718 17.78 10.05 9.88
CA TYR A 718 17.24 10.63 8.65
C TYR A 718 15.70 10.76 8.69
N VAL A 719 15.19 11.60 7.78
CA VAL A 719 13.77 11.65 7.40
C VAL A 719 13.69 11.55 5.88
N HIS A 720 12.93 10.58 5.38
CA HIS A 720 12.73 10.34 3.95
C HIS A 720 11.26 10.31 3.59
N VAL A 721 10.93 10.82 2.40
CA VAL A 721 9.61 10.65 1.79
C VAL A 721 9.78 10.16 0.35
N TYR A 722 9.04 9.10 0.02
CA TYR A 722 9.05 8.45 -1.29
C TYR A 722 7.64 8.46 -1.90
N GLN A 723 7.58 8.65 -3.22
CA GLN A 723 6.35 8.56 -4.03
C GLN A 723 6.54 7.64 -5.24
#